data_d2f65cfd71debbc98adf7f3bcfdb4207
#
_entry.id   d2f65cfd71debbc98adf7f3bcfdb4207
#
_cell.length_a   1.000
_cell.length_b   1.000
_cell.length_c   1.000
_cell.angle_alpha   90.00
_cell.angle_beta   90.00
_cell.angle_gamma   90.00
#
_symmetry.space_group_name_H-M   'P 1'
#
loop_
_entity.id
_entity.type
_entity.pdbx_description
1 polymer ?
#
loop_
_entity_poly.entity_id
_entity_poly.type
_entity_poly.pdbx_seq_one_letter_code
_entity_poly.pdbx_strand_id
1 'polypeptide(L)'
;MNGRDLVRSWWSVGVAGAARGPRAVRAAWLRRGADATGPGPRARVPGAVREVEPGPGGGVIRFARSELRVLVAVNGAVFWGWDGAGPEPSYALAGACPEPDPRAELEPDTDGGWRVVAERVTVAVSRHGALEVLTPGGVTLRRDLPPRWWEAEDGGPARWMQRSEVPADARFFGPDGPVKGPRPRDGAHRLGNGVTGTGTGTGSAAPVTMPVQLVVADAGTHLLFVDNPWDGTLTLREGAEGAGSGHDRVGTSELRMEGGPVRGWVMAGTPARVLLTWASLAGAPALPPAWAFGHHHVREGAGGEDEVRRVVAAHLERGLPLDAVHLGDGHLDGGRAFTVDQDRFPKLPVLADELRREGVRLVSVVPAAVRAEDRRGEGVFPDLPDARVQYAGQAARGFAGVWHTVDGSVPSGRVDALCLGRAAHEGLRDEVPADERPLVLSPSGWPGSQRYGGVWSGEGDVGWPGLRASLARVVGLGLCGVPFSGPDVVGGGRDGGFELYVRRLQLAAYLPLLRTGAVGPADGGPWEYGAVVLGHARVALGERRRLLPYFVTLAHLARRTGAPMVRPVWWPAPEERELRDCEDAFLLGDALLVAPVLEPGAVRREVRLPRGRWYDTATGRAYEGPAKVLVDAPLERIPVFARAGAVLPVRAEDGGTELEVWAPAPGRSGGGLVVPESGDDGDGPEAERYSVTRSGPRVVVRRETEDGAQEPSRPVRVRGLDGTGGQM
;
A
#
# COMPACT_ATOMS: atom_id res chain seq x y z
N MET A 1 -15.23 -51.10 -9.85
CA MET A 1 -15.41 -50.48 -8.50
C MET A 1 -16.11 -51.52 -7.65
N ASN A 2 -15.41 -52.05 -6.64
CA ASN A 2 -15.94 -53.09 -5.77
C ASN A 2 -16.82 -52.50 -4.66
N GLY A 3 -17.94 -53.15 -4.34
CA GLY A 3 -18.94 -52.65 -3.37
C GLY A 3 -18.44 -52.31 -1.95
N ARG A 4 -17.18 -52.68 -1.63
CA ARG A 4 -16.52 -52.30 -0.36
C ARG A 4 -16.04 -50.82 -0.34
N ASP A 5 -15.77 -50.24 -1.50
CA ASP A 5 -15.30 -48.86 -1.58
C ASP A 5 -16.46 -47.88 -1.51
N LEU A 6 -17.65 -48.29 -1.99
CA LEU A 6 -18.88 -47.48 -1.85
C LEU A 6 -19.34 -47.38 -0.39
N VAL A 7 -19.22 -48.46 0.40
CA VAL A 7 -19.59 -48.45 1.84
C VAL A 7 -18.62 -47.63 2.66
N ARG A 8 -17.32 -47.61 2.35
CA ARG A 8 -16.35 -46.69 3.01
C ARG A 8 -16.59 -45.23 2.69
N SER A 9 -16.94 -44.90 1.44
CA SER A 9 -17.27 -43.51 1.09
C SER A 9 -18.55 -43.01 1.78
N TRP A 10 -19.54 -43.87 1.96
CA TRP A 10 -20.75 -43.53 2.70
C TRP A 10 -20.51 -43.35 4.20
N TRP A 11 -19.61 -44.15 4.78
CA TRP A 11 -19.24 -44.01 6.18
C TRP A 11 -18.44 -42.70 6.47
N SER A 12 -17.52 -42.32 5.60
CA SER A 12 -16.75 -41.10 5.75
C SER A 12 -17.59 -39.82 5.60
N VAL A 13 -18.59 -39.83 4.70
CA VAL A 13 -19.54 -38.72 4.53
C VAL A 13 -20.55 -38.65 5.69
N GLY A 14 -21.00 -39.83 6.19
CA GLY A 14 -21.95 -39.90 7.32
C GLY A 14 -21.37 -39.43 8.64
N VAL A 15 -20.11 -39.80 8.94
CA VAL A 15 -19.45 -39.41 10.20
C VAL A 15 -19.02 -37.95 10.19
N ALA A 16 -18.57 -37.40 9.04
CA ALA A 16 -18.25 -35.98 8.90
C ALA A 16 -19.51 -35.07 8.94
N GLY A 17 -20.65 -35.57 8.43
CA GLY A 17 -21.94 -34.88 8.50
C GLY A 17 -22.55 -34.89 9.90
N ALA A 18 -22.46 -36.05 10.61
CA ALA A 18 -23.00 -36.18 11.96
C ALA A 18 -22.25 -35.37 13.02
N ALA A 19 -20.93 -35.12 12.86
CA ALA A 19 -20.15 -34.29 13.76
C ALA A 19 -20.37 -32.76 13.55
N ARG A 20 -20.84 -32.35 12.37
CA ARG A 20 -21.17 -30.95 12.06
C ARG A 20 -22.64 -30.60 12.36
N GLY A 21 -23.55 -31.54 12.31
CA GLY A 21 -24.98 -31.37 12.58
C GLY A 21 -25.27 -30.79 13.96
N PRO A 22 -24.76 -31.39 15.07
CA PRO A 22 -25.04 -30.88 16.42
C PRO A 22 -24.43 -29.50 16.68
N ARG A 23 -23.26 -29.19 16.10
CA ARG A 23 -22.63 -27.85 16.24
C ARG A 23 -23.35 -26.79 15.42
N ALA A 24 -23.82 -27.12 14.22
CA ALA A 24 -24.60 -26.21 13.39
C ALA A 24 -25.99 -25.96 13.99
N VAL A 25 -26.65 -27.01 14.53
CA VAL A 25 -27.93 -26.91 15.26
C VAL A 25 -27.75 -26.13 16.56
N ARG A 26 -26.67 -26.38 17.32
CA ARG A 26 -26.38 -25.62 18.53
C ARG A 26 -26.03 -24.16 18.23
N ALA A 27 -25.29 -23.87 17.16
CA ALA A 27 -25.03 -22.50 16.70
C ALA A 27 -26.28 -21.81 16.16
N ALA A 28 -27.19 -22.53 15.51
CA ALA A 28 -28.49 -22.01 15.09
C ALA A 28 -29.44 -21.83 16.27
N TRP A 29 -29.36 -22.70 17.27
CA TRP A 29 -30.16 -22.62 18.51
C TRP A 29 -29.65 -21.49 19.42
N LEU A 30 -28.33 -21.31 19.53
CA LEU A 30 -27.75 -20.17 20.24
C LEU A 30 -28.07 -18.83 19.55
N ARG A 31 -28.13 -18.83 18.21
CA ARG A 31 -28.61 -17.66 17.46
C ARG A 31 -30.11 -17.41 17.65
N ARG A 32 -30.95 -18.44 17.70
CA ARG A 32 -32.39 -18.32 18.03
C ARG A 32 -32.60 -17.95 19.50
N GLY A 33 -31.76 -18.39 20.40
CA GLY A 33 -31.83 -18.02 21.82
C GLY A 33 -31.38 -16.56 22.08
N ALA A 34 -30.48 -16.02 21.24
CA ALA A 34 -30.13 -14.61 21.26
C ALA A 34 -31.24 -13.71 20.66
N ASP A 35 -32.08 -14.27 19.78
CA ASP A 35 -33.25 -13.57 19.22
C ASP A 35 -34.50 -13.64 20.15
N ALA A 36 -34.47 -14.39 21.25
CA ALA A 36 -35.60 -14.63 22.14
C ALA A 36 -35.69 -13.71 23.37
N THR A 37 -34.77 -12.76 23.52
CA THR A 37 -34.85 -11.72 24.55
C THR A 37 -35.47 -10.46 23.94
N GLY A 38 -36.77 -10.27 24.00
CA GLY A 38 -37.51 -9.05 23.70
C GLY A 38 -37.28 -8.37 22.33
N PRO A 39 -38.03 -7.39 21.90
CA PRO A 39 -37.68 -6.59 20.73
C PRO A 39 -36.34 -5.91 21.05
N GLY A 40 -35.24 -6.42 20.48
CA GLY A 40 -33.91 -5.83 20.64
C GLY A 40 -33.94 -4.33 20.36
N PRO A 41 -33.02 -3.53 20.89
CA PRO A 41 -33.05 -2.08 20.79
C PRO A 41 -33.28 -1.68 19.32
N ARG A 42 -34.34 -0.94 19.08
CA ARG A 42 -34.69 -0.48 17.72
C ARG A 42 -33.62 0.49 17.26
N ALA A 43 -33.07 0.25 16.06
CA ALA A 43 -32.10 1.17 15.48
C ALA A 43 -32.73 2.55 15.29
N ARG A 44 -32.04 3.59 15.71
CA ARG A 44 -32.33 4.97 15.36
C ARG A 44 -31.93 5.20 13.89
N VAL A 45 -32.74 5.92 13.14
CA VAL A 45 -32.50 6.36 11.76
C VAL A 45 -32.78 7.85 11.64
N PRO A 46 -32.21 8.57 10.66
CA PRO A 46 -32.36 10.03 10.55
C PRO A 46 -33.82 10.52 10.50
N GLY A 47 -34.67 9.83 9.75
CA GLY A 47 -36.04 10.26 9.46
C GLY A 47 -36.12 11.24 8.29
N ALA A 48 -37.18 12.05 8.23
CA ALA A 48 -37.35 13.03 7.15
C ALA A 48 -36.63 14.34 7.45
N VAL A 49 -36.19 15.06 6.40
CA VAL A 49 -35.63 16.42 6.48
C VAL A 49 -36.63 17.37 7.16
N ARG A 50 -36.12 18.20 8.05
CA ARG A 50 -36.86 19.23 8.79
C ARG A 50 -36.40 20.64 8.46
N GLU A 51 -35.12 20.85 8.41
CA GLU A 51 -34.47 22.14 8.24
C GLU A 51 -33.18 21.99 7.46
N VAL A 52 -32.80 23.00 6.71
CA VAL A 52 -31.59 23.05 5.95
C VAL A 52 -30.90 24.39 6.14
N GLU A 53 -29.63 24.38 6.45
CA GLU A 53 -28.77 25.54 6.66
C GLU A 53 -27.65 25.50 5.63
N PRO A 54 -27.77 26.26 4.51
CA PRO A 54 -26.70 26.38 3.53
C PRO A 54 -25.45 27.02 4.14
N GLY A 55 -24.28 26.56 3.70
CA GLY A 55 -22.98 27.09 4.10
C GLY A 55 -21.96 26.97 2.98
N PRO A 56 -20.74 27.50 3.16
CA PRO A 56 -19.69 27.42 2.16
C PRO A 56 -19.39 25.97 1.77
N GLY A 57 -19.42 25.66 0.48
CA GLY A 57 -19.14 24.33 -0.03
C GLY A 57 -20.25 23.29 0.21
N GLY A 58 -21.42 23.68 0.75
CA GLY A 58 -22.51 22.74 1.07
C GLY A 58 -23.40 23.25 2.20
N GLY A 59 -23.43 22.56 3.35
CA GLY A 59 -24.26 22.96 4.48
C GLY A 59 -24.61 21.85 5.46
N VAL A 60 -25.59 22.13 6.32
CA VAL A 60 -26.13 21.21 7.32
C VAL A 60 -27.61 20.92 7.00
N ILE A 61 -27.94 19.64 6.92
CA ILE A 61 -29.31 19.15 6.70
C ILE A 61 -29.78 18.49 7.99
N ARG A 62 -30.78 19.07 8.65
CA ARG A 62 -31.35 18.54 9.88
C ARG A 62 -32.56 17.64 9.56
N PHE A 63 -32.47 16.42 10.03
CA PHE A 63 -33.52 15.41 9.97
C PHE A 63 -34.33 15.35 11.27
N ALA A 64 -35.35 14.55 11.31
CA ALA A 64 -36.20 14.41 12.50
C ALA A 64 -35.45 13.89 13.75
N ARG A 65 -34.34 13.16 13.57
CA ARG A 65 -33.57 12.48 14.66
C ARG A 65 -32.06 12.54 14.51
N SER A 66 -31.55 13.28 13.55
CA SER A 66 -30.12 13.40 13.27
C SER A 66 -29.86 14.63 12.41
N GLU A 67 -28.62 15.00 12.24
CA GLU A 67 -28.20 15.99 11.26
C GLU A 67 -27.04 15.47 10.42
N LEU A 68 -26.94 15.94 9.19
CA LEU A 68 -25.88 15.62 8.23
C LEU A 68 -25.21 16.92 7.80
N ARG A 69 -23.90 16.99 7.99
CA ARG A 69 -23.05 18.01 7.37
C ARG A 69 -22.48 17.47 6.07
N VAL A 70 -22.59 18.22 5.00
CA VAL A 70 -21.96 17.95 3.70
C VAL A 70 -21.08 19.13 3.32
N LEU A 71 -19.86 18.84 2.87
CA LEU A 71 -18.89 19.84 2.43
C LEU A 71 -18.16 19.34 1.19
N VAL A 72 -18.12 20.12 0.13
CA VAL A 72 -17.23 19.92 -1.02
C VAL A 72 -16.07 20.90 -0.88
N ALA A 73 -14.84 20.39 -0.86
CA ALA A 73 -13.63 21.20 -0.73
C ALA A 73 -13.10 21.63 -2.12
N VAL A 74 -12.28 22.70 -2.16
CA VAL A 74 -11.68 23.25 -3.39
C VAL A 74 -10.87 22.23 -4.18
N ASN A 75 -10.29 21.22 -3.52
CA ASN A 75 -9.57 20.12 -4.15
C ASN A 75 -10.50 19.04 -4.75
N GLY A 76 -11.81 19.15 -4.54
CA GLY A 76 -12.85 18.22 -4.98
C GLY A 76 -13.11 17.04 -4.03
N ALA A 77 -12.52 17.03 -2.82
CA ALA A 77 -12.88 16.07 -1.79
C ALA A 77 -14.26 16.40 -1.20
N VAL A 78 -15.07 15.38 -0.99
CA VAL A 78 -16.40 15.47 -0.38
C VAL A 78 -16.31 14.96 1.05
N PHE A 79 -16.61 15.80 2.00
CA PHE A 79 -16.83 15.41 3.39
C PHE A 79 -18.31 15.18 3.66
N TRP A 80 -18.61 14.18 4.47
CA TRP A 80 -19.91 13.99 5.09
C TRP A 80 -19.74 13.54 6.55
N GLY A 81 -20.61 14.07 7.42
CA GLY A 81 -20.58 13.73 8.85
C GLY A 81 -21.97 13.80 9.46
N TRP A 82 -22.34 12.78 10.24
CA TRP A 82 -23.61 12.64 10.92
C TRP A 82 -23.53 13.01 12.40
N ASP A 83 -24.65 13.38 13.01
CA ASP A 83 -24.81 13.72 14.43
C ASP A 83 -23.81 14.76 14.93
N GLY A 84 -23.59 15.84 14.15
CA GLY A 84 -22.68 16.91 14.49
C GLY A 84 -21.21 16.61 14.23
N ALA A 85 -20.88 15.43 13.66
CA ALA A 85 -19.49 15.11 13.32
C ALA A 85 -18.96 16.08 12.24
N GLY A 86 -17.97 16.89 12.61
CA GLY A 86 -17.21 17.76 11.71
C GLY A 86 -16.02 17.04 11.10
N PRO A 87 -15.30 17.69 10.16
CA PRO A 87 -14.09 17.15 9.56
C PRO A 87 -12.92 17.07 10.56
N GLU A 88 -12.93 17.88 11.60
CA GLU A 88 -11.93 17.92 12.66
C GLU A 88 -12.57 17.61 14.03
N PRO A 89 -11.78 17.12 14.98
CA PRO A 89 -10.36 16.76 14.88
C PRO A 89 -10.16 15.42 14.15
N SER A 90 -9.04 15.26 13.43
CA SER A 90 -8.71 14.05 12.65
C SER A 90 -7.21 13.74 12.70
N TYR A 91 -6.85 12.47 12.89
CA TYR A 91 -5.45 12.01 12.80
C TYR A 91 -4.94 11.94 11.35
N ALA A 92 -5.83 11.82 10.39
CA ALA A 92 -5.47 11.64 8.99
C ALA A 92 -5.13 12.95 8.28
N LEU A 93 -5.80 14.05 8.64
CA LEU A 93 -5.60 15.34 7.97
C LEU A 93 -4.17 15.85 8.15
N ALA A 94 -3.57 16.35 7.07
CA ALA A 94 -2.20 16.88 7.07
C ALA A 94 -2.07 18.31 7.60
N GLY A 95 -3.17 18.90 7.99
CA GLY A 95 -3.28 20.28 8.50
C GLY A 95 -4.72 20.59 8.82
N ALA A 96 -5.13 21.83 8.69
CA ALA A 96 -6.53 22.22 8.82
C ALA A 96 -7.40 21.56 7.72
N CYS A 97 -8.70 21.47 7.99
CA CYS A 97 -9.67 21.04 6.98
C CYS A 97 -9.48 21.84 5.68
N PRO A 98 -9.49 21.21 4.50
CA PRO A 98 -9.41 21.94 3.24
C PRO A 98 -10.53 22.98 3.13
N GLU A 99 -10.19 24.10 2.50
CA GLU A 99 -11.15 25.17 2.29
C GLU A 99 -12.37 24.69 1.50
N PRO A 100 -13.58 25.11 1.88
CA PRO A 100 -14.80 24.86 1.13
C PRO A 100 -14.71 25.41 -0.29
N ASP A 101 -15.24 24.71 -1.29
CA ASP A 101 -15.37 25.26 -2.65
C ASP A 101 -16.44 26.36 -2.65
N PRO A 102 -16.06 27.63 -2.88
CA PRO A 102 -17.01 28.74 -2.83
C PRO A 102 -18.04 28.70 -3.98
N ARG A 103 -17.83 27.83 -4.99
CA ARG A 103 -18.75 27.65 -6.12
C ARG A 103 -19.74 26.52 -5.89
N ALA A 104 -19.55 25.71 -4.82
CA ALA A 104 -20.42 24.60 -4.49
C ALA A 104 -21.54 25.09 -3.56
N GLU A 105 -22.77 25.04 -4.08
CA GLU A 105 -23.96 25.53 -3.36
C GLU A 105 -24.90 24.37 -3.06
N LEU A 106 -25.54 24.44 -1.88
CA LEU A 106 -26.58 23.50 -1.46
C LEU A 106 -27.92 24.00 -1.98
N GLU A 107 -28.52 23.27 -2.91
CA GLU A 107 -29.80 23.63 -3.55
C GLU A 107 -30.85 22.51 -3.42
N PRO A 108 -32.13 22.82 -3.48
CA PRO A 108 -33.19 21.82 -3.48
C PRO A 108 -33.10 20.88 -4.68
N ASP A 109 -33.43 19.58 -4.47
CA ASP A 109 -33.50 18.57 -5.51
C ASP A 109 -34.97 18.15 -5.76
N THR A 110 -35.24 17.50 -6.91
CA THR A 110 -36.57 17.20 -7.45
C THR A 110 -37.46 16.35 -6.54
N ASP A 111 -36.88 15.46 -5.71
CA ASP A 111 -37.60 14.52 -4.86
C ASP A 111 -37.80 15.00 -3.40
N GLY A 112 -37.71 16.30 -3.17
CA GLY A 112 -37.74 16.87 -1.81
C GLY A 112 -36.47 16.55 -1.01
N GLY A 113 -35.39 16.18 -1.70
CA GLY A 113 -34.04 16.09 -1.22
C GLY A 113 -33.27 17.40 -1.49
N TRP A 114 -31.95 17.32 -1.33
CA TRP A 114 -31.01 18.43 -1.51
C TRP A 114 -29.78 17.96 -2.27
N ARG A 115 -29.13 18.84 -2.99
CA ARG A 115 -27.89 18.52 -3.68
C ARG A 115 -26.87 19.63 -3.57
N VAL A 116 -25.60 19.24 -3.54
CA VAL A 116 -24.45 20.14 -3.66
C VAL A 116 -23.85 19.92 -5.03
N VAL A 117 -23.86 20.94 -5.88
CA VAL A 117 -23.31 20.88 -7.22
C VAL A 117 -21.95 21.59 -7.23
N ALA A 118 -20.92 20.86 -7.60
CA ALA A 118 -19.55 21.38 -7.76
C ALA A 118 -19.00 21.00 -9.14
N GLU A 119 -17.91 21.64 -9.54
CA GLU A 119 -17.30 21.43 -10.85
C GLU A 119 -16.97 19.95 -11.17
N ARG A 120 -16.60 19.18 -10.15
CA ARG A 120 -16.05 17.82 -10.32
C ARG A 120 -16.93 16.72 -9.79
N VAL A 121 -17.90 17.04 -8.98
CA VAL A 121 -18.75 16.08 -8.29
C VAL A 121 -20.08 16.73 -7.95
N THR A 122 -21.13 15.93 -8.00
CA THR A 122 -22.43 16.31 -7.42
C THR A 122 -22.72 15.37 -6.26
N VAL A 123 -23.19 15.93 -5.14
CA VAL A 123 -23.61 15.16 -3.97
C VAL A 123 -25.10 15.37 -3.79
N ALA A 124 -25.89 14.31 -3.89
CA ALA A 124 -27.33 14.37 -3.66
C ALA A 124 -27.68 13.73 -2.31
N VAL A 125 -28.57 14.36 -1.56
CA VAL A 125 -29.05 13.89 -0.27
C VAL A 125 -30.55 13.76 -0.34
N SER A 126 -31.05 12.52 -0.24
CA SER A 126 -32.50 12.27 -0.30
C SER A 126 -33.23 12.82 0.93
N ARG A 127 -34.53 13.02 0.82
CA ARG A 127 -35.40 13.45 1.93
C ARG A 127 -35.35 12.57 3.19
N HIS A 128 -34.77 11.37 3.10
CA HIS A 128 -34.63 10.43 4.22
C HIS A 128 -33.14 10.14 4.59
N GLY A 129 -32.18 10.89 4.01
CA GLY A 129 -30.77 10.82 4.40
C GLY A 129 -29.95 9.76 3.67
N ALA A 130 -30.39 9.25 2.51
CA ALA A 130 -29.45 8.56 1.60
C ALA A 130 -28.59 9.62 0.91
N LEU A 131 -27.27 9.35 0.80
CA LEU A 131 -26.30 10.24 0.18
C LEU A 131 -25.78 9.58 -1.09
N GLU A 132 -25.83 10.28 -2.21
CA GLU A 132 -25.28 9.82 -3.48
C GLU A 132 -24.14 10.74 -3.93
N VAL A 133 -23.07 10.12 -4.39
CA VAL A 133 -21.95 10.82 -5.03
C VAL A 133 -21.99 10.50 -6.51
N LEU A 134 -22.12 11.53 -7.33
CA LEU A 134 -22.30 11.44 -8.77
C LEU A 134 -21.16 12.15 -9.49
N THR A 135 -20.89 11.70 -10.71
CA THR A 135 -20.05 12.47 -11.64
C THR A 135 -20.74 13.78 -12.03
N PRO A 136 -20.02 14.77 -12.60
CA PRO A 136 -20.67 15.98 -13.14
C PRO A 136 -21.74 15.68 -14.20
N GLY A 137 -21.61 14.54 -14.89
CA GLY A 137 -22.60 14.07 -15.88
C GLY A 137 -23.81 13.33 -15.26
N GLY A 138 -23.94 13.29 -13.93
CA GLY A 138 -25.08 12.68 -13.24
C GLY A 138 -25.02 11.16 -13.10
N VAL A 139 -23.88 10.52 -13.39
CA VAL A 139 -23.70 9.08 -13.21
C VAL A 139 -23.36 8.78 -11.76
N THR A 140 -24.14 7.92 -11.10
CA THR A 140 -23.91 7.52 -9.71
C THR A 140 -22.66 6.67 -9.57
N LEU A 141 -21.71 7.14 -8.78
CA LEU A 141 -20.49 6.41 -8.41
C LEU A 141 -20.72 5.56 -7.15
N ARG A 142 -21.48 6.13 -6.21
CA ARG A 142 -21.71 5.54 -4.89
C ARG A 142 -23.03 6.06 -4.31
N ARG A 143 -23.76 5.20 -3.62
CA ARG A 143 -24.94 5.52 -2.85
C ARG A 143 -24.82 4.98 -1.44
N ASP A 144 -24.79 5.85 -0.45
CA ASP A 144 -24.80 5.50 0.96
C ASP A 144 -26.23 5.53 1.48
N LEU A 145 -26.71 4.39 1.99
CA LEU A 145 -28.03 4.32 2.63
C LEU A 145 -27.97 5.06 3.97
N PRO A 146 -29.12 5.53 4.50
CA PRO A 146 -29.15 6.21 5.78
C PRO A 146 -28.51 5.36 6.88
N PRO A 147 -27.63 5.92 7.71
CA PRO A 147 -27.01 5.19 8.79
C PRO A 147 -28.02 4.75 9.84
N ARG A 148 -27.64 3.74 10.61
CA ARG A 148 -28.43 3.20 11.72
C ARG A 148 -27.59 3.18 12.97
N TRP A 149 -28.16 3.62 14.09
CA TRP A 149 -27.50 3.63 15.39
C TRP A 149 -28.24 2.75 16.40
N TRP A 150 -27.49 2.11 17.27
CA TRP A 150 -27.97 1.39 18.42
C TRP A 150 -27.32 1.98 19.66
N GLU A 151 -28.11 2.64 20.49
CA GLU A 151 -27.66 3.19 21.76
C GLU A 151 -27.20 2.06 22.66
N ALA A 152 -26.11 2.27 23.40
CA ALA A 152 -25.63 1.32 24.37
C ALA A 152 -26.50 1.34 25.63
N GLU A 153 -26.88 0.17 26.15
CA GLU A 153 -27.72 0.05 27.36
C GLU A 153 -27.02 0.57 28.62
N ASP A 154 -25.70 0.57 28.65
CA ASP A 154 -24.84 1.05 29.72
C ASP A 154 -24.43 2.52 29.63
N GLY A 155 -24.98 3.27 28.68
CA GLY A 155 -24.63 4.66 28.41
C GLY A 155 -23.29 4.82 27.69
N GLY A 156 -22.72 3.75 27.19
CA GLY A 156 -21.51 3.77 26.34
C GLY A 156 -21.78 4.39 24.97
N PRO A 157 -20.76 4.45 24.10
CA PRO A 157 -20.92 5.00 22.76
C PRO A 157 -21.90 4.18 21.91
N ALA A 158 -22.70 4.87 21.12
CA ALA A 158 -23.63 4.23 20.21
C ALA A 158 -22.85 3.47 19.12
N ARG A 159 -23.24 2.22 18.88
CA ARG A 159 -22.80 1.45 17.71
C ARG A 159 -23.55 1.94 16.49
N TRP A 160 -22.88 1.88 15.34
CA TRP A 160 -23.56 2.30 14.13
C TRP A 160 -23.19 1.42 12.92
N MET A 161 -24.04 1.50 11.90
CA MET A 161 -23.86 0.79 10.64
C MET A 161 -24.24 1.72 9.49
N GLN A 162 -23.42 1.69 8.44
CA GLN A 162 -23.72 2.29 7.16
C GLN A 162 -23.53 1.27 6.04
N ARG A 163 -24.52 1.18 5.16
CA ARG A 163 -24.45 0.35 3.96
C ARG A 163 -24.35 1.23 2.73
N SER A 164 -23.50 0.83 1.80
CA SER A 164 -23.25 1.53 0.56
C SER A 164 -23.47 0.60 -0.62
N GLU A 165 -23.95 1.17 -1.72
CA GLU A 165 -24.17 0.52 -3.00
C GLU A 165 -23.26 1.14 -4.06
N VAL A 166 -22.70 0.30 -4.94
CA VAL A 166 -21.86 0.69 -6.07
C VAL A 166 -22.31 -0.05 -7.32
N PRO A 167 -21.93 0.40 -8.53
CA PRO A 167 -22.30 -0.27 -9.78
C PRO A 167 -22.00 -1.77 -9.79
N ALA A 168 -22.74 -2.55 -10.57
CA ALA A 168 -22.64 -4.01 -10.62
C ALA A 168 -21.27 -4.49 -11.14
N ASP A 169 -20.62 -3.71 -12.01
CA ASP A 169 -19.29 -3.95 -12.57
C ASP A 169 -18.13 -3.49 -11.67
N ALA A 170 -18.45 -2.83 -10.55
CA ALA A 170 -17.47 -2.27 -9.65
C ALA A 170 -16.57 -3.34 -9.02
N ARG A 171 -15.28 -2.97 -8.83
CA ARG A 171 -14.29 -3.76 -8.11
C ARG A 171 -13.74 -2.96 -6.94
N PHE A 172 -13.60 -3.62 -5.80
CA PHE A 172 -13.07 -3.04 -4.58
C PHE A 172 -11.57 -3.26 -4.48
N PHE A 173 -10.85 -2.23 -4.04
CA PHE A 173 -9.41 -2.25 -3.74
C PHE A 173 -9.18 -1.52 -2.40
N GLY A 174 -8.03 -1.71 -1.80
CA GLY A 174 -7.74 -1.11 -0.49
C GLY A 174 -8.02 -2.11 0.62
N PRO A 175 -8.69 -1.77 1.74
CA PRO A 175 -8.25 -2.21 3.05
C PRO A 175 -7.77 -3.64 3.07
N ASP A 176 -6.57 -3.82 3.58
CA ASP A 176 -5.92 -5.11 3.64
C ASP A 176 -6.58 -5.99 4.70
N GLY A 177 -6.82 -7.24 4.34
CA GLY A 177 -7.17 -8.31 5.25
C GLY A 177 -6.25 -9.51 5.00
N PRO A 178 -6.38 -10.65 5.68
CA PRO A 178 -5.63 -11.89 5.40
C PRO A 178 -5.97 -12.38 4.00
N VAL A 179 -5.16 -12.06 3.01
CA VAL A 179 -5.60 -11.79 1.66
C VAL A 179 -5.26 -12.90 0.70
N LYS A 180 -6.23 -13.20 -0.12
CA LYS A 180 -6.04 -14.03 -1.30
C LYS A 180 -5.61 -13.24 -2.55
N GLY A 181 -5.48 -11.89 -2.47
CA GLY A 181 -5.12 -11.04 -3.61
C GLY A 181 -5.26 -9.53 -3.32
N PRO A 182 -4.79 -8.63 -4.20
CA PRO A 182 -4.87 -7.16 -3.99
C PRO A 182 -6.29 -6.61 -4.08
N ARG A 183 -7.26 -7.44 -4.40
CA ARG A 183 -8.66 -7.13 -4.53
C ARG A 183 -9.46 -7.87 -3.45
N PRO A 184 -9.94 -7.17 -2.40
CA PRO A 184 -10.85 -7.77 -1.45
C PRO A 184 -12.15 -8.15 -2.16
N ARG A 185 -12.48 -9.45 -2.06
CA ARG A 185 -13.71 -10.03 -2.61
C ARG A 185 -14.77 -10.14 -1.52
N ASP A 186 -15.85 -10.85 -1.81
CA ASP A 186 -16.90 -11.14 -0.83
C ASP A 186 -16.30 -11.61 0.49
N GLY A 187 -16.64 -10.94 1.58
CA GLY A 187 -16.16 -11.28 2.90
C GLY A 187 -16.28 -10.17 3.93
N ALA A 188 -15.98 -10.50 5.17
CA ALA A 188 -15.93 -9.55 6.28
C ALA A 188 -14.47 -9.30 6.66
N HIS A 189 -14.10 -8.02 6.69
CA HIS A 189 -12.77 -7.52 7.01
C HIS A 189 -12.83 -6.77 8.32
N ARG A 190 -12.01 -7.16 9.29
CA ARG A 190 -11.98 -6.49 10.59
C ARG A 190 -11.19 -5.18 10.47
N LEU A 191 -11.81 -4.09 10.87
CA LEU A 191 -11.17 -2.81 11.11
C LEU A 191 -10.86 -2.75 12.62
N GLY A 192 -9.66 -3.14 13.03
CA GLY A 192 -9.33 -3.23 14.46
C GLY A 192 -8.07 -2.47 14.81
N ASN A 193 -8.04 -1.88 16.01
CA ASN A 193 -6.85 -1.26 16.59
C ASN A 193 -5.94 -2.26 17.28
N GLY A 194 -6.39 -3.51 17.50
CA GLY A 194 -5.65 -4.53 18.21
C GLY A 194 -4.97 -5.52 17.27
N VAL A 195 -3.71 -5.80 17.53
CA VAL A 195 -3.00 -6.97 17.00
C VAL A 195 -3.60 -8.20 17.68
N THR A 196 -4.53 -8.88 17.01
CA THR A 196 -5.00 -10.20 17.47
C THR A 196 -4.23 -11.30 16.77
N GLY A 197 -2.92 -11.35 17.00
CA GLY A 197 -2.09 -12.48 16.62
C GLY A 197 -1.93 -13.43 17.80
N THR A 198 -2.80 -14.42 17.96
CA THR A 198 -2.54 -15.60 18.79
C THR A 198 -1.66 -16.61 18.05
N GLY A 199 -0.80 -16.15 17.16
CA GLY A 199 0.22 -16.95 16.51
C GLY A 199 1.44 -17.03 17.42
N THR A 200 1.68 -18.18 18.03
CA THR A 200 2.91 -18.56 18.73
C THR A 200 4.07 -18.76 17.73
N GLY A 201 4.21 -17.85 16.78
CA GLY A 201 5.30 -17.81 15.81
C GLY A 201 5.86 -16.41 15.78
N THR A 202 7.13 -16.29 16.09
CA THR A 202 7.96 -15.10 15.88
C THR A 202 7.75 -14.59 14.44
N GLY A 203 7.16 -13.39 14.27
CA GLY A 203 7.16 -12.71 12.99
C GLY A 203 5.83 -12.47 12.27
N SER A 204 4.67 -12.84 12.82
CA SER A 204 3.39 -12.50 12.16
C SER A 204 3.08 -11.01 12.33
N ALA A 205 3.43 -10.20 11.35
CA ALA A 205 3.01 -8.81 11.30
C ALA A 205 1.48 -8.74 11.28
N ALA A 206 0.93 -7.88 12.12
CA ALA A 206 -0.49 -7.60 12.09
C ALA A 206 -0.88 -7.02 10.73
N PRO A 207 -2.01 -7.44 10.16
CA PRO A 207 -2.47 -6.86 8.92
C PRO A 207 -2.70 -5.36 9.10
N VAL A 208 -2.13 -4.57 8.19
CA VAL A 208 -2.33 -3.12 8.15
C VAL A 208 -3.71 -2.86 7.56
N THR A 209 -4.71 -2.73 8.40
CA THR A 209 -6.09 -2.49 7.93
C THR A 209 -6.41 -1.01 8.00
N MET A 210 -6.20 -0.29 6.89
CA MET A 210 -6.60 1.10 6.78
C MET A 210 -8.07 1.21 6.39
N PRO A 211 -8.85 2.14 6.99
CA PRO A 211 -10.26 2.35 6.64
C PRO A 211 -10.41 3.15 5.34
N VAL A 212 -9.70 2.72 4.31
CA VAL A 212 -9.65 3.31 2.97
C VAL A 212 -10.12 2.27 1.96
N GLN A 213 -11.08 2.62 1.13
CA GLN A 213 -11.64 1.76 0.10
C GLN A 213 -11.59 2.49 -1.24
N LEU A 214 -10.86 1.94 -2.19
CA LEU A 214 -10.89 2.39 -3.58
C LEU A 214 -11.86 1.51 -4.37
N VAL A 215 -12.69 2.14 -5.19
CA VAL A 215 -13.67 1.45 -6.05
C VAL A 215 -13.43 1.88 -7.49
N VAL A 216 -13.35 0.90 -8.38
CA VAL A 216 -13.17 1.12 -9.83
C VAL A 216 -14.34 0.49 -10.57
N ALA A 217 -15.05 1.30 -11.35
CA ALA A 217 -16.19 0.90 -12.17
C ALA A 217 -16.14 1.61 -13.53
N ASP A 218 -17.00 1.22 -14.46
CA ASP A 218 -17.13 1.93 -15.75
C ASP A 218 -17.63 3.38 -15.55
N ALA A 219 -18.45 3.59 -14.51
CA ALA A 219 -18.90 4.92 -14.10
C ALA A 219 -17.73 5.84 -13.66
N GLY A 220 -16.62 5.29 -13.21
CA GLY A 220 -15.44 6.00 -12.74
C GLY A 220 -14.81 5.38 -11.50
N THR A 221 -13.76 6.05 -11.03
CA THR A 221 -13.04 5.65 -9.81
C THR A 221 -13.38 6.60 -8.67
N HIS A 222 -13.60 6.03 -7.48
CA HIS A 222 -13.67 6.83 -6.25
C HIS A 222 -12.97 6.15 -5.09
N LEU A 223 -12.51 6.94 -4.12
CA LEU A 223 -11.94 6.49 -2.87
C LEU A 223 -12.81 6.98 -1.73
N LEU A 224 -13.16 6.07 -0.81
CA LEU A 224 -13.77 6.39 0.47
C LEU A 224 -12.73 6.22 1.57
N PHE A 225 -12.60 7.23 2.41
CA PHE A 225 -11.93 7.15 3.70
C PHE A 225 -12.94 7.32 4.83
N VAL A 226 -13.03 6.35 5.73
CA VAL A 226 -13.85 6.44 6.94
C VAL A 226 -12.97 6.94 8.08
N ASP A 227 -13.20 8.19 8.49
CA ASP A 227 -12.39 8.84 9.52
C ASP A 227 -12.93 8.51 10.92
N ASN A 228 -12.74 7.26 11.29
CA ASN A 228 -13.15 6.72 12.59
C ASN A 228 -12.11 5.71 13.09
N PRO A 229 -11.38 6.01 14.18
CA PRO A 229 -10.32 5.14 14.70
C PRO A 229 -10.81 3.96 15.54
N TRP A 230 -12.12 3.84 15.77
CA TRP A 230 -12.71 2.75 16.56
C TRP A 230 -12.65 1.40 15.83
N ASP A 231 -12.84 0.34 16.58
CA ASP A 231 -12.97 -1.01 16.04
C ASP A 231 -14.28 -1.15 15.24
N GLY A 232 -14.23 -1.98 14.20
CA GLY A 232 -15.37 -2.21 13.35
C GLY A 232 -15.18 -3.40 12.42
N THR A 233 -16.16 -3.58 11.54
CA THR A 233 -16.15 -4.61 10.50
C THR A 233 -16.66 -4.02 9.19
N LEU A 234 -15.91 -4.23 8.12
CA LEU A 234 -16.31 -3.94 6.76
C LEU A 234 -16.69 -5.24 6.05
N THR A 235 -17.94 -5.39 5.66
CA THR A 235 -18.42 -6.53 4.87
C THR A 235 -18.59 -6.09 3.43
N LEU A 236 -17.87 -6.75 2.51
CA LEU A 236 -17.93 -6.51 1.08
C LEU A 236 -18.72 -7.60 0.37
N ARG A 237 -19.46 -7.20 -0.65
CA ARG A 237 -20.11 -8.10 -1.58
C ARG A 237 -20.04 -7.50 -2.98
N GLU A 238 -19.35 -8.17 -3.88
CA GLU A 238 -19.23 -7.71 -5.26
C GLU A 238 -20.58 -7.75 -5.99
N GLY A 239 -20.73 -6.85 -6.93
CA GLY A 239 -21.83 -6.86 -7.85
C GLY A 239 -21.79 -8.03 -8.84
N ALA A 240 -22.84 -8.24 -9.55
CA ALA A 240 -22.91 -9.17 -10.66
C ALA A 240 -23.82 -8.61 -11.74
N GLU A 241 -23.35 -8.59 -12.97
CA GLU A 241 -24.15 -8.22 -14.13
C GLU A 241 -24.98 -9.41 -14.61
N GLY A 242 -26.22 -9.17 -14.92
CA GLY A 242 -27.19 -10.21 -15.27
C GLY A 242 -27.09 -10.74 -16.70
N ALA A 243 -25.96 -10.59 -17.37
CA ALA A 243 -25.69 -11.10 -18.73
C ALA A 243 -26.85 -10.82 -19.75
N GLY A 244 -27.42 -9.61 -19.69
CA GLY A 244 -28.50 -9.19 -20.55
C GLY A 244 -29.93 -9.57 -20.06
N SER A 245 -30.04 -10.21 -18.89
CA SER A 245 -31.34 -10.55 -18.28
C SER A 245 -32.04 -9.37 -17.60
N GLY A 246 -31.38 -8.21 -17.50
CA GLY A 246 -31.87 -7.02 -16.78
C GLY A 246 -31.87 -7.17 -15.25
N HIS A 247 -31.28 -8.21 -14.71
CA HIS A 247 -31.17 -8.47 -13.28
C HIS A 247 -29.76 -8.26 -12.74
N ASP A 248 -29.26 -7.03 -12.87
CA ASP A 248 -27.99 -6.65 -12.28
C ASP A 248 -28.11 -6.59 -10.75
N ARG A 249 -27.10 -7.14 -10.08
CA ARG A 249 -26.94 -7.03 -8.64
C ARG A 249 -25.85 -6.00 -8.34
N VAL A 250 -26.22 -4.90 -7.68
CA VAL A 250 -25.26 -3.89 -7.23
C VAL A 250 -24.20 -4.48 -6.28
N GLY A 251 -22.99 -3.95 -6.34
CA GLY A 251 -21.99 -4.21 -5.32
C GLY A 251 -22.38 -3.51 -4.02
N THR A 252 -22.06 -4.11 -2.87
CA THR A 252 -22.36 -3.51 -1.57
C THR A 252 -21.17 -3.56 -0.62
N SER A 253 -21.02 -2.50 0.17
CA SER A 253 -20.16 -2.50 1.35
C SER A 253 -20.99 -2.12 2.58
N GLU A 254 -20.86 -2.90 3.65
CA GLU A 254 -21.53 -2.65 4.92
C GLU A 254 -20.48 -2.45 6.01
N LEU A 255 -20.44 -1.24 6.55
CA LEU A 255 -19.54 -0.85 7.62
C LEU A 255 -20.31 -0.87 8.94
N ARG A 256 -19.79 -1.61 9.92
CA ARG A 256 -20.29 -1.66 11.30
C ARG A 256 -19.19 -1.20 12.23
N MET A 257 -19.46 -0.21 13.07
CA MET A 257 -18.51 0.34 14.02
C MET A 257 -19.03 0.19 15.45
N GLU A 258 -18.10 -0.11 16.35
CA GLU A 258 -18.41 -0.29 17.78
C GLU A 258 -18.55 1.05 18.52
N GLY A 259 -18.36 2.17 17.83
CA GLY A 259 -18.46 3.52 18.37
C GLY A 259 -17.83 4.56 17.45
N GLY A 260 -17.55 5.75 18.01
CA GLY A 260 -16.86 6.83 17.32
C GLY A 260 -17.73 7.60 16.31
N PRO A 261 -17.16 8.61 15.63
CA PRO A 261 -17.89 9.50 14.74
C PRO A 261 -18.34 8.77 13.46
N VAL A 262 -19.52 9.12 12.97
CA VAL A 262 -20.04 8.65 11.67
C VAL A 262 -19.69 9.69 10.62
N ARG A 263 -18.47 9.60 10.08
CA ARG A 263 -17.98 10.58 9.11
C ARG A 263 -16.98 9.95 8.13
N GLY A 264 -16.84 10.60 6.97
CA GLY A 264 -15.91 10.15 5.96
C GLY A 264 -15.65 11.18 4.87
N TRP A 265 -14.71 10.84 4.01
CA TRP A 265 -14.31 11.60 2.84
C TRP A 265 -14.42 10.75 1.59
N VAL A 266 -14.96 11.33 0.52
CA VAL A 266 -15.03 10.69 -0.79
C VAL A 266 -14.27 11.55 -1.81
N MET A 267 -13.39 10.94 -2.57
CA MET A 267 -12.69 11.55 -3.70
C MET A 267 -13.06 10.80 -4.98
N ALA A 268 -13.40 11.52 -6.04
CA ALA A 268 -13.85 10.95 -7.31
C ALA A 268 -13.04 11.48 -8.50
N GLY A 269 -12.89 10.65 -9.55
CA GLY A 269 -12.19 11.03 -10.77
C GLY A 269 -11.41 9.87 -11.41
N THR A 270 -10.33 10.19 -12.13
CA THR A 270 -9.37 9.18 -12.58
C THR A 270 -8.54 8.66 -11.40
N PRO A 271 -7.98 7.44 -11.46
CA PRO A 271 -7.15 6.90 -10.37
C PRO A 271 -6.05 7.85 -9.90
N ALA A 272 -5.34 8.47 -10.83
CA ALA A 272 -4.30 9.45 -10.50
C ALA A 272 -4.86 10.69 -9.79
N ARG A 273 -6.02 11.20 -10.25
CA ARG A 273 -6.67 12.34 -9.63
C ARG A 273 -7.18 12.03 -8.23
N VAL A 274 -7.76 10.87 -8.05
CA VAL A 274 -8.26 10.40 -6.75
C VAL A 274 -7.12 10.33 -5.74
N LEU A 275 -5.97 9.75 -6.11
CA LEU A 275 -4.84 9.65 -5.18
C LEU A 275 -4.12 10.99 -4.98
N LEU A 276 -4.10 11.89 -5.97
CA LEU A 276 -3.62 13.26 -5.78
C LEU A 276 -4.48 14.02 -4.75
N THR A 277 -5.80 13.93 -4.88
CA THR A 277 -6.72 14.54 -3.91
C THR A 277 -6.57 13.92 -2.53
N TRP A 278 -6.40 12.58 -2.46
CA TRP A 278 -6.12 11.89 -1.22
C TRP A 278 -4.81 12.35 -0.57
N ALA A 279 -3.72 12.46 -1.33
CA ALA A 279 -2.44 12.94 -0.83
C ALA A 279 -2.52 14.41 -0.37
N SER A 280 -3.33 15.25 -1.00
CA SER A 280 -3.55 16.61 -0.55
C SER A 280 -4.33 16.70 0.77
N LEU A 281 -5.16 15.70 1.07
CA LEU A 281 -5.92 15.60 2.32
C LEU A 281 -5.09 14.96 3.44
N ALA A 282 -4.53 13.78 3.19
CA ALA A 282 -3.83 12.97 4.18
C ALA A 282 -2.33 13.30 4.29
N GLY A 283 -1.82 14.15 3.43
CA GLY A 283 -0.42 14.57 3.35
C GLY A 283 0.43 13.73 2.40
N ALA A 284 1.38 14.39 1.80
CA ALA A 284 2.37 13.77 0.93
C ALA A 284 3.28 12.81 1.72
N PRO A 285 3.72 11.68 1.14
CA PRO A 285 4.64 10.77 1.81
C PRO A 285 6.01 11.43 2.05
N ALA A 286 6.62 11.19 3.22
CA ALA A 286 8.00 11.56 3.48
C ALA A 286 8.94 10.80 2.55
N LEU A 287 9.82 11.50 1.85
CA LEU A 287 10.79 10.85 0.98
C LEU A 287 11.80 10.07 1.82
N PRO A 288 11.98 8.77 1.57
CA PRO A 288 13.07 8.03 2.16
C PRO A 288 14.42 8.46 1.54
N PRO A 289 15.53 8.24 2.21
CA PRO A 289 16.85 8.40 1.61
C PRO A 289 17.04 7.40 0.45
N ALA A 290 17.89 7.74 -0.53
CA ALA A 290 18.08 6.89 -1.72
C ALA A 290 18.51 5.46 -1.38
N TRP A 291 19.38 5.27 -0.36
CA TRP A 291 19.82 3.96 0.09
C TRP A 291 18.68 3.07 0.62
N ALA A 292 17.55 3.66 1.06
CA ALA A 292 16.38 2.90 1.52
C ALA A 292 15.76 2.03 0.41
N PHE A 293 15.96 2.41 -0.85
CA PHE A 293 15.53 1.61 -2.00
C PHE A 293 16.56 0.55 -2.42
N GLY A 294 17.68 0.43 -1.74
CA GLY A 294 18.71 -0.58 -1.95
C GLY A 294 18.37 -1.94 -1.36
N HIS A 295 19.38 -2.75 -1.12
CA HIS A 295 19.28 -4.03 -0.46
C HIS A 295 19.53 -3.87 1.04
N HIS A 296 18.60 -4.26 1.87
CA HIS A 296 18.71 -4.30 3.32
C HIS A 296 18.86 -5.74 3.80
N HIS A 297 19.59 -5.92 4.89
CA HIS A 297 19.72 -7.20 5.55
C HIS A 297 19.40 -7.05 7.05
N VAL A 298 18.51 -7.90 7.56
CA VAL A 298 18.24 -7.92 9.00
C VAL A 298 19.11 -8.96 9.68
N ARG A 299 19.73 -8.57 10.78
CA ARG A 299 20.46 -9.47 11.65
C ARG A 299 19.74 -9.60 12.98
N GLU A 300 19.15 -10.74 13.17
CA GLU A 300 18.55 -11.12 14.44
C GLU A 300 19.53 -11.97 15.24
N GLY A 301 19.57 -11.81 16.57
CA GLY A 301 20.36 -12.66 17.46
C GLY A 301 21.50 -11.97 18.18
N ALA A 302 22.29 -12.79 18.87
CA ALA A 302 23.19 -12.40 19.96
C ALA A 302 24.60 -11.95 19.51
N GLY A 303 24.85 -11.72 18.23
CA GLY A 303 26.17 -11.29 17.73
C GLY A 303 26.45 -9.82 18.03
N GLY A 304 27.73 -9.47 18.19
CA GLY A 304 28.20 -8.10 18.41
C GLY A 304 28.73 -7.44 17.15
N GLU A 305 29.53 -6.37 17.35
CA GLU A 305 30.12 -5.57 16.26
C GLU A 305 30.88 -6.39 15.22
N ASP A 306 31.67 -7.39 15.65
CA ASP A 306 32.47 -8.21 14.74
C ASP A 306 31.60 -9.11 13.85
N GLU A 307 30.44 -9.48 14.31
CA GLU A 307 29.50 -10.22 13.49
C GLU A 307 28.85 -9.34 12.42
N VAL A 308 28.49 -8.11 12.76
CA VAL A 308 28.00 -7.14 11.77
C VAL A 308 29.04 -6.93 10.67
N ARG A 309 30.32 -6.73 11.04
CA ARG A 309 31.43 -6.60 10.07
C ARG A 309 31.55 -7.85 9.18
N ARG A 310 31.42 -9.06 9.76
CA ARG A 310 31.45 -10.31 8.99
C ARG A 310 30.31 -10.42 8.00
N VAL A 311 29.10 -10.05 8.39
CA VAL A 311 27.94 -10.07 7.50
C VAL A 311 28.11 -9.11 6.33
N VAL A 312 28.59 -7.89 6.59
CA VAL A 312 28.87 -6.90 5.54
C VAL A 312 29.97 -7.41 4.60
N ALA A 313 31.07 -7.87 5.14
CA ALA A 313 32.19 -8.44 4.35
C ALA A 313 31.72 -9.63 3.50
N ALA A 314 30.88 -10.52 4.07
CA ALA A 314 30.35 -11.68 3.38
C ALA A 314 29.49 -11.32 2.14
N HIS A 315 28.73 -10.23 2.21
CA HIS A 315 27.98 -9.72 1.05
C HIS A 315 28.93 -9.15 -0.01
N LEU A 316 29.88 -8.29 0.39
CA LEU A 316 30.83 -7.63 -0.51
C LEU A 316 31.73 -8.64 -1.24
N GLU A 317 32.30 -9.58 -0.50
CA GLU A 317 33.14 -10.65 -1.06
C GLU A 317 32.43 -11.52 -2.10
N ARG A 318 31.12 -11.67 -1.94
CA ARG A 318 30.29 -12.45 -2.85
C ARG A 318 29.66 -11.63 -3.98
N GLY A 319 30.01 -10.34 -4.07
CA GLY A 319 29.52 -9.43 -5.09
C GLY A 319 28.02 -9.13 -4.96
N LEU A 320 27.48 -9.17 -3.74
CA LEU A 320 26.11 -8.76 -3.45
C LEU A 320 26.09 -7.32 -2.97
N PRO A 321 25.29 -6.44 -3.57
CA PRO A 321 25.11 -5.09 -3.03
C PRO A 321 24.43 -5.17 -1.66
N LEU A 322 24.86 -4.30 -0.74
CA LEU A 322 24.24 -4.14 0.58
C LEU A 322 24.25 -2.64 0.92
N ASP A 323 23.11 -2.10 1.25
CA ASP A 323 22.92 -0.67 1.51
C ASP A 323 22.58 -0.40 2.99
N ALA A 324 22.00 -1.37 3.70
CA ALA A 324 21.73 -1.25 5.12
C ALA A 324 21.73 -2.59 5.87
N VAL A 325 22.13 -2.54 7.13
CA VAL A 325 21.98 -3.63 8.10
C VAL A 325 21.01 -3.18 9.20
N HIS A 326 19.97 -3.97 9.43
CA HIS A 326 19.06 -3.80 10.55
C HIS A 326 19.54 -4.63 11.73
N LEU A 327 19.85 -3.97 12.83
CA LEU A 327 20.19 -4.66 14.07
C LEU A 327 18.87 -5.02 14.79
N GLY A 328 18.59 -6.34 14.90
CA GLY A 328 17.48 -6.88 15.64
C GLY A 328 17.55 -6.55 17.13
N ASP A 329 16.64 -7.07 17.92
CA ASP A 329 16.56 -6.83 19.36
C ASP A 329 17.82 -7.25 20.14
N GLY A 330 18.67 -8.08 19.55
CA GLY A 330 19.94 -8.51 20.12
C GLY A 330 20.97 -7.41 20.39
N HIS A 331 20.79 -6.20 19.83
CA HIS A 331 21.64 -5.05 20.18
C HIS A 331 21.15 -4.29 21.43
N LEU A 332 19.94 -4.59 21.91
CA LEU A 332 19.35 -3.95 23.07
C LEU A 332 19.81 -4.59 24.37
N ASP A 333 20.07 -3.79 25.39
CA ASP A 333 20.39 -4.29 26.73
C ASP A 333 19.14 -4.90 27.36
N GLY A 334 19.13 -6.23 27.46
CA GLY A 334 18.00 -6.99 28.01
C GLY A 334 16.68 -6.80 27.25
N GLY A 335 16.72 -6.48 25.95
CA GLY A 335 15.53 -6.23 25.12
C GLY A 335 14.83 -4.90 25.40
N ARG A 336 15.41 -4.02 26.19
CA ARG A 336 14.81 -2.71 26.54
C ARG A 336 14.96 -1.73 25.37
N ALA A 337 13.84 -1.19 24.91
CA ALA A 337 13.83 -0.18 23.86
C ALA A 337 14.80 0.98 24.16
N PHE A 338 15.45 1.50 23.13
CA PHE A 338 16.38 2.64 23.19
C PHE A 338 17.66 2.42 24.01
N THR A 339 17.95 1.20 24.45
CA THR A 339 19.21 0.86 25.11
C THR A 339 20.18 0.23 24.11
N VAL A 340 21.46 0.09 24.50
CA VAL A 340 22.48 -0.63 23.74
C VAL A 340 23.26 -1.52 24.70
N ASP A 341 23.40 -2.78 24.37
CA ASP A 341 24.26 -3.73 25.08
C ASP A 341 25.73 -3.34 24.88
N GLN A 342 26.34 -2.76 25.93
CA GLN A 342 27.71 -2.25 25.87
C GLN A 342 28.78 -3.35 25.80
N ASP A 343 28.46 -4.57 26.19
CA ASP A 343 29.39 -5.70 26.09
C ASP A 343 29.48 -6.19 24.64
N ARG A 344 28.40 -6.12 23.89
CA ARG A 344 28.33 -6.53 22.49
C ARG A 344 28.66 -5.42 21.50
N PHE A 345 28.29 -4.19 21.85
CA PHE A 345 28.45 -2.99 21.01
C PHE A 345 29.18 -1.87 21.77
N PRO A 346 30.44 -2.11 22.21
CA PRO A 346 31.18 -1.14 23.00
C PRO A 346 31.54 0.13 22.23
N LYS A 347 31.61 0.06 20.90
CA LYS A 347 32.00 1.17 20.02
C LYS A 347 31.02 1.36 18.86
N LEU A 348 29.72 1.21 19.13
CA LEU A 348 28.67 1.31 18.11
C LEU A 348 28.77 2.55 17.20
N PRO A 349 29.03 3.78 17.69
CA PRO A 349 29.22 4.92 16.79
C PRO A 349 30.39 4.76 15.82
N VAL A 350 31.48 4.14 16.26
CA VAL A 350 32.66 3.87 15.40
C VAL A 350 32.30 2.85 14.32
N LEU A 351 31.59 1.77 14.68
CA LEU A 351 31.09 0.80 13.73
C LEU A 351 30.17 1.48 12.69
N ALA A 352 29.26 2.33 13.12
CA ALA A 352 28.36 3.05 12.23
C ALA A 352 29.12 3.91 11.21
N ASP A 353 30.19 4.61 11.67
CA ASP A 353 31.02 5.42 10.79
C ASP A 353 31.87 4.60 9.83
N GLU A 354 32.38 3.44 10.26
CA GLU A 354 33.10 2.49 9.39
C GLU A 354 32.17 2.02 8.25
N LEU A 355 31.01 1.52 8.60
CA LEU A 355 30.03 1.01 7.63
C LEU A 355 29.50 2.11 6.70
N ARG A 356 29.31 3.33 7.21
CA ARG A 356 28.90 4.48 6.39
C ARG A 356 29.92 4.79 5.29
N ARG A 357 31.24 4.67 5.56
CA ARG A 357 32.28 4.85 4.54
C ARG A 357 32.26 3.74 3.47
N GLU A 358 31.80 2.56 3.82
CA GLU A 358 31.57 1.45 2.88
C GLU A 358 30.21 1.56 2.14
N GLY A 359 29.42 2.60 2.42
CA GLY A 359 28.10 2.82 1.82
C GLY A 359 26.96 2.09 2.53
N VAL A 360 27.21 1.44 3.66
CA VAL A 360 26.21 0.68 4.43
C VAL A 360 25.70 1.50 5.62
N ARG A 361 24.40 1.50 5.85
CA ARG A 361 23.75 2.20 6.96
C ARG A 361 23.28 1.22 8.04
N LEU A 362 23.29 1.67 9.29
CA LEU A 362 22.69 0.93 10.41
C LEU A 362 21.27 1.41 10.67
N VAL A 363 20.35 0.47 10.86
CA VAL A 363 18.95 0.72 11.25
C VAL A 363 18.70 0.00 12.57
N SER A 364 18.19 0.73 13.57
CA SER A 364 17.84 0.16 14.86
C SER A 364 16.44 -0.46 14.82
N VAL A 365 16.33 -1.70 15.26
CA VAL A 365 15.03 -2.33 15.51
C VAL A 365 14.56 -1.94 16.91
N VAL A 366 13.42 -1.29 17.02
CA VAL A 366 12.89 -0.76 18.28
C VAL A 366 11.52 -1.37 18.55
N PRO A 367 11.33 -2.10 19.68
CA PRO A 367 10.00 -2.53 20.10
C PRO A 367 9.06 -1.35 20.30
N ALA A 368 7.85 -1.43 19.76
CA ALA A 368 6.81 -0.42 19.94
C ALA A 368 6.22 -0.50 21.36
N ALA A 369 6.97 -0.01 22.36
CA ALA A 369 6.64 -0.14 23.78
C ALA A 369 5.84 1.04 24.36
N VAL A 370 5.50 2.06 23.56
CA VAL A 370 4.82 3.27 24.04
C VAL A 370 3.33 3.14 23.81
N ARG A 371 2.55 3.19 24.91
CA ARG A 371 1.09 3.40 24.82
C ARG A 371 0.85 4.90 24.72
N ALA A 372 0.26 5.36 23.63
CA ALA A 372 -0.47 6.61 23.69
C ALA A 372 -1.64 6.40 24.66
N GLU A 373 -1.78 7.27 25.66
CA GLU A 373 -2.92 7.24 26.57
C GLU A 373 -4.22 7.19 25.76
N ASP A 374 -5.21 6.44 26.24
CA ASP A 374 -6.45 6.12 25.52
C ASP A 374 -7.33 7.36 25.29
N ARG A 375 -6.89 8.25 24.38
CA ARG A 375 -7.64 9.42 23.90
C ARG A 375 -8.43 9.10 22.63
N ARG A 376 -9.03 7.92 22.59
CA ARG A 376 -9.87 7.49 21.48
C ARG A 376 -11.00 8.50 21.28
N GLY A 377 -11.00 9.18 20.16
CA GLY A 377 -12.07 10.09 19.77
C GLY A 377 -11.74 11.58 19.78
N GLU A 378 -10.63 12.01 20.37
CA GLU A 378 -10.28 13.45 20.40
C GLU A 378 -9.61 13.95 19.13
N GLY A 379 -9.10 13.04 18.24
CA GLY A 379 -8.45 13.41 16.97
C GLY A 379 -7.20 14.28 17.11
N VAL A 380 -6.75 14.50 18.34
CA VAL A 380 -5.56 15.29 18.66
C VAL A 380 -4.39 14.34 18.81
N PHE A 381 -3.30 14.60 18.09
CA PHE A 381 -2.08 13.83 18.25
C PHE A 381 -1.54 14.00 19.69
N PRO A 382 -1.35 12.90 20.44
CA PRO A 382 -0.55 12.99 21.65
C PRO A 382 0.86 13.42 21.23
N ASP A 383 1.36 14.47 21.86
CA ASP A 383 2.77 14.81 21.76
C ASP A 383 3.55 13.80 22.60
N LEU A 384 4.60 13.21 22.02
CA LEU A 384 5.47 12.23 22.65
C LEU A 384 6.90 12.78 22.79
N PRO A 385 7.11 13.87 23.57
CA PRO A 385 8.42 14.54 23.64
C PRO A 385 9.52 13.61 24.15
N ASP A 386 9.23 12.76 25.13
CA ASP A 386 10.19 11.78 25.67
C ASP A 386 10.62 10.78 24.60
N ALA A 387 9.69 10.28 23.79
CA ALA A 387 9.99 9.38 22.69
C ALA A 387 10.84 10.08 21.63
N ARG A 388 10.52 11.33 21.27
CA ARG A 388 11.30 12.11 20.30
C ARG A 388 12.77 12.24 20.76
N VAL A 389 13.02 12.59 22.02
CA VAL A 389 14.38 12.65 22.58
C VAL A 389 15.09 11.30 22.50
N GLN A 390 14.37 10.21 22.74
CA GLN A 390 14.95 8.87 22.66
C GLN A 390 15.34 8.49 21.22
N TYR A 391 14.54 8.86 20.21
CA TYR A 391 14.86 8.65 18.81
C TYR A 391 16.03 9.54 18.35
N ALA A 392 16.12 10.79 18.80
CA ALA A 392 17.32 11.62 18.60
C ALA A 392 18.57 10.94 19.16
N GLY A 393 18.48 10.32 20.34
CA GLY A 393 19.55 9.53 20.92
C GLY A 393 19.95 8.30 20.08
N GLN A 394 19.08 7.72 19.26
CA GLN A 394 19.45 6.66 18.31
C GLN A 394 20.29 7.22 17.16
N ALA A 395 19.93 8.35 16.59
CA ALA A 395 20.71 9.02 15.56
C ALA A 395 22.09 9.42 16.07
N ALA A 396 22.20 9.96 17.29
CA ALA A 396 23.46 10.29 17.94
C ALA A 396 24.39 9.07 18.14
N ARG A 397 23.83 7.85 18.17
CA ARG A 397 24.60 6.58 18.19
C ARG A 397 25.00 6.09 16.81
N GLY A 398 24.65 6.79 15.73
CA GLY A 398 25.01 6.47 14.36
C GLY A 398 23.96 5.69 13.57
N PHE A 399 22.77 5.46 14.11
CA PHE A 399 21.67 4.87 13.35
C PHE A 399 21.07 5.86 12.35
N ALA A 400 20.99 5.47 11.09
CA ALA A 400 20.41 6.25 10.01
C ALA A 400 18.88 6.07 9.91
N GLY A 401 18.30 5.20 10.70
CA GLY A 401 16.88 4.94 10.73
C GLY A 401 16.46 3.98 11.83
N VAL A 402 15.15 3.84 11.95
CA VAL A 402 14.52 2.92 12.91
C VAL A 402 13.44 2.08 12.24
N TRP A 403 13.29 0.87 12.74
CA TRP A 403 12.20 -0.02 12.40
C TRP A 403 11.48 -0.44 13.69
N HIS A 404 10.18 -0.11 13.74
CA HIS A 404 9.33 -0.52 14.85
C HIS A 404 8.90 -1.97 14.68
N THR A 405 9.03 -2.77 15.75
CA THR A 405 8.47 -4.11 15.81
C THR A 405 7.28 -4.14 16.76
N VAL A 406 6.33 -5.03 16.49
CA VAL A 406 5.20 -5.28 17.41
C VAL A 406 5.62 -6.37 18.35
N ASP A 407 5.83 -6.01 19.61
CA ASP A 407 5.85 -6.99 20.70
C ASP A 407 4.39 -7.39 20.97
N GLY A 408 4.07 -8.67 20.81
CA GLY A 408 2.73 -9.20 21.06
C GLY A 408 2.19 -8.98 22.49
N SER A 409 3.02 -8.45 23.40
CA SER A 409 2.65 -8.08 24.77
C SER A 409 1.99 -6.71 24.90
N VAL A 410 2.16 -5.82 23.90
CA VAL A 410 1.57 -4.48 23.89
C VAL A 410 0.70 -4.33 22.63
N PRO A 411 -0.63 -4.21 22.77
CA PRO A 411 -1.48 -3.85 21.64
C PRO A 411 -1.11 -2.46 21.16
N SER A 412 -0.33 -2.34 20.11
CA SER A 412 -0.12 -1.06 19.45
C SER A 412 -1.28 -0.80 18.51
N GLY A 413 -2.08 0.22 18.81
CA GLY A 413 -3.14 0.68 17.95
C GLY A 413 -2.58 1.28 16.64
N ARG A 414 -3.40 1.35 15.61
CA ARG A 414 -3.03 1.98 14.32
C ARG A 414 -2.66 3.45 14.49
N VAL A 415 -3.35 4.16 15.38
CA VAL A 415 -3.06 5.55 15.73
C VAL A 415 -1.77 5.65 16.55
N ASP A 416 -1.52 4.68 17.46
CA ASP A 416 -0.27 4.65 18.23
C ASP A 416 0.94 4.51 17.31
N ALA A 417 0.85 3.64 16.28
CA ALA A 417 1.90 3.50 15.27
C ALA A 417 2.15 4.81 14.49
N LEU A 418 1.10 5.57 14.19
CA LEU A 418 1.23 6.89 13.58
C LEU A 418 1.95 7.88 14.51
N CYS A 419 1.58 7.93 15.80
CA CYS A 419 2.20 8.83 16.78
C CYS A 419 3.67 8.50 17.01
N LEU A 420 4.00 7.20 17.13
CA LEU A 420 5.39 6.73 17.23
C LEU A 420 6.19 7.04 15.98
N GLY A 421 5.61 6.82 14.79
CA GLY A 421 6.23 7.15 13.51
C GLY A 421 6.55 8.64 13.41
N ARG A 422 5.65 9.51 13.88
CA ARG A 422 5.88 10.96 13.96
C ARG A 422 7.04 11.29 14.90
N ALA A 423 7.01 10.79 16.13
CA ALA A 423 8.06 11.05 17.12
C ALA A 423 9.43 10.56 16.63
N ALA A 424 9.47 9.40 15.97
CA ALA A 424 10.68 8.85 15.39
C ALA A 424 11.22 9.71 14.25
N HIS A 425 10.35 10.13 13.33
CA HIS A 425 10.75 10.96 12.20
C HIS A 425 11.30 12.32 12.67
N GLU A 426 10.59 12.98 13.59
CA GLU A 426 10.99 14.28 14.14
C GLU A 426 12.28 14.14 14.97
N GLY A 427 12.40 13.11 15.83
CA GLY A 427 13.58 12.92 16.68
C GLY A 427 14.83 12.56 15.89
N LEU A 428 14.73 11.67 14.89
CA LEU A 428 15.86 11.36 14.01
C LEU A 428 16.29 12.60 13.21
N ARG A 429 15.33 13.38 12.69
CA ARG A 429 15.61 14.56 11.89
C ARG A 429 16.32 15.68 12.66
N ASP A 430 16.16 15.75 13.98
CA ASP A 430 16.85 16.73 14.81
C ASP A 430 18.37 16.51 14.87
N GLU A 431 18.84 15.28 14.66
CA GLU A 431 20.25 14.88 14.81
C GLU A 431 20.94 14.42 13.51
N VAL A 432 20.15 14.00 12.50
CA VAL A 432 20.69 13.60 11.19
C VAL A 432 21.18 14.86 10.45
N PRO A 433 22.31 14.81 9.73
CA PRO A 433 22.77 15.92 8.90
C PRO A 433 21.65 16.46 8.00
N ALA A 434 21.65 17.79 7.78
CA ALA A 434 20.59 18.47 7.04
C ALA A 434 20.41 17.94 5.59
N ASP A 435 21.48 17.37 5.02
CA ASP A 435 21.56 16.76 3.71
C ASP A 435 21.19 15.25 3.69
N GLU A 436 20.85 14.65 4.84
CA GLU A 436 20.40 13.28 4.94
C GLU A 436 18.93 13.22 5.40
N ARG A 437 18.19 12.20 4.95
CA ARG A 437 16.82 11.91 5.40
C ARG A 437 16.78 10.71 6.32
N PRO A 438 15.98 10.74 7.41
CA PRO A 438 15.82 9.58 8.26
C PRO A 438 14.97 8.51 7.59
N LEU A 439 15.24 7.24 7.89
CA LEU A 439 14.36 6.12 7.54
C LEU A 439 13.56 5.70 8.76
N VAL A 440 12.23 5.78 8.67
CA VAL A 440 11.31 5.23 9.67
C VAL A 440 10.44 4.17 9.02
N LEU A 441 10.40 2.98 9.60
CA LEU A 441 9.58 1.86 9.16
C LEU A 441 8.67 1.40 10.29
N SER A 442 7.37 1.28 10.04
CA SER A 442 6.39 0.84 11.02
C SER A 442 5.64 -0.41 10.51
N PRO A 443 5.27 -1.35 11.39
CA PRO A 443 4.57 -2.58 11.00
C PRO A 443 3.09 -2.34 10.69
N SER A 444 2.56 -1.20 11.11
CA SER A 444 1.17 -0.80 10.90
C SER A 444 1.07 0.72 10.80
N GLY A 445 -0.12 1.24 10.50
CA GLY A 445 -0.35 2.68 10.45
C GLY A 445 -1.81 3.05 10.26
N TRP A 446 -2.10 4.29 10.55
CA TRP A 446 -3.33 5.00 10.24
C TRP A 446 -3.10 5.87 8.98
N PRO A 447 -4.13 6.23 8.19
CA PRO A 447 -3.99 7.25 7.15
C PRO A 447 -3.29 8.51 7.69
N GLY A 448 -2.23 8.94 7.03
CA GLY A 448 -1.33 9.97 7.53
C GLY A 448 0.05 9.47 7.98
N SER A 449 0.22 8.17 8.25
CA SER A 449 1.52 7.58 8.62
C SER A 449 2.58 7.76 7.53
N GLN A 450 2.17 7.83 6.26
CA GLN A 450 3.08 8.08 5.14
C GLN A 450 3.85 9.40 5.27
N ARG A 451 3.37 10.37 6.02
CA ARG A 451 4.06 11.64 6.30
C ARG A 451 5.37 11.47 7.07
N TYR A 452 5.53 10.33 7.72
CA TYR A 452 6.63 10.09 8.66
C TYR A 452 7.51 8.91 8.29
N GLY A 453 7.08 8.06 7.34
CA GLY A 453 7.89 6.93 6.93
C GLY A 453 7.14 5.92 6.07
N GLY A 454 7.78 4.75 5.88
CA GLY A 454 7.22 3.61 5.17
C GLY A 454 6.51 2.64 6.11
N VAL A 455 5.73 1.74 5.50
CA VAL A 455 5.10 0.62 6.21
C VAL A 455 5.79 -0.67 5.81
N TRP A 456 6.33 -1.37 6.79
CA TRP A 456 6.88 -2.69 6.57
C TRP A 456 5.76 -3.72 6.56
N SER A 457 5.56 -4.40 5.43
CA SER A 457 4.43 -5.32 5.27
C SER A 457 4.59 -6.66 5.99
N GLY A 458 5.71 -6.85 6.70
CA GLY A 458 5.99 -8.02 7.52
C GLY A 458 6.44 -9.24 6.73
N GLU A 459 6.76 -10.30 7.49
CA GLU A 459 6.90 -11.64 6.96
C GLU A 459 5.51 -12.09 6.51
N GLY A 460 5.29 -12.20 5.22
CA GLY A 460 4.04 -12.78 4.71
C GLY A 460 3.84 -14.21 5.22
N ASP A 461 2.66 -14.76 5.01
CA ASP A 461 2.40 -16.17 5.25
C ASP A 461 3.52 -17.05 4.67
N VAL A 462 3.84 -18.13 5.37
CA VAL A 462 4.86 -19.08 4.92
C VAL A 462 4.44 -19.70 3.58
N GLY A 463 5.38 -19.90 2.68
CA GLY A 463 5.13 -20.60 1.42
C GLY A 463 4.67 -19.71 0.26
N TRP A 464 4.13 -20.33 -0.77
CA TRP A 464 3.66 -19.67 -2.00
C TRP A 464 2.45 -18.76 -1.80
N PRO A 465 1.49 -19.05 -0.90
CA PRO A 465 0.44 -18.09 -0.56
C PRO A 465 0.98 -16.79 -0.01
N GLY A 466 2.04 -16.84 0.82
CA GLY A 466 2.69 -15.64 1.34
C GLY A 466 3.36 -14.79 0.28
N LEU A 467 3.93 -15.40 -0.77
CA LEU A 467 4.46 -14.67 -1.92
C LEU A 467 3.36 -13.86 -2.64
N ARG A 468 2.18 -14.47 -2.86
CA ARG A 468 1.01 -13.77 -3.44
C ARG A 468 0.53 -12.64 -2.52
N ALA A 469 0.42 -12.92 -1.23
CA ALA A 469 -0.03 -11.94 -0.23
C ALA A 469 0.92 -10.73 -0.15
N SER A 470 2.23 -10.94 -0.30
CA SER A 470 3.22 -9.84 -0.32
C SER A 470 2.96 -8.86 -1.46
N LEU A 471 2.72 -9.36 -2.68
CA LEU A 471 2.37 -8.50 -3.82
C LEU A 471 1.06 -7.74 -3.55
N ALA A 472 0.03 -8.47 -3.12
CA ALA A 472 -1.28 -7.90 -2.84
C ALA A 472 -1.20 -6.75 -1.83
N ARG A 473 -0.43 -6.94 -0.77
CA ARG A 473 -0.25 -5.97 0.32
C ARG A 473 0.46 -4.71 -0.16
N VAL A 474 1.55 -4.84 -0.91
CA VAL A 474 2.27 -3.67 -1.44
C VAL A 474 1.40 -2.86 -2.40
N VAL A 475 0.65 -3.52 -3.29
CA VAL A 475 -0.32 -2.86 -4.17
C VAL A 475 -1.42 -2.17 -3.36
N GLY A 476 -2.00 -2.85 -2.38
CA GLY A 476 -3.07 -2.31 -1.53
C GLY A 476 -2.62 -1.09 -0.71
N LEU A 477 -1.45 -1.17 -0.07
CA LEU A 477 -0.86 -0.04 0.67
C LEU A 477 -0.62 1.17 -0.23
N GLY A 478 -0.08 0.96 -1.44
CA GLY A 478 0.10 2.02 -2.43
C GLY A 478 -1.22 2.73 -2.76
N LEU A 479 -2.31 1.98 -2.94
CA LEU A 479 -3.64 2.53 -3.20
C LEU A 479 -4.26 3.22 -1.97
N CYS A 480 -3.79 2.93 -0.77
CA CYS A 480 -4.15 3.65 0.47
C CYS A 480 -3.30 4.91 0.71
N GLY A 481 -2.35 5.23 -0.18
CA GLY A 481 -1.47 6.40 -0.06
C GLY A 481 -0.14 6.13 0.65
N VAL A 482 0.23 4.86 0.85
CA VAL A 482 1.53 4.44 1.42
C VAL A 482 2.39 3.81 0.33
N PRO A 483 3.16 4.61 -0.43
CA PRO A 483 3.91 4.12 -1.58
C PRO A 483 5.18 3.34 -1.20
N PHE A 484 5.68 3.50 0.04
CA PHE A 484 6.92 2.90 0.51
C PHE A 484 6.62 1.72 1.42
N SER A 485 6.58 0.54 0.83
CA SER A 485 6.35 -0.72 1.53
C SER A 485 7.09 -1.88 0.85
N GLY A 486 7.32 -2.94 1.58
CA GLY A 486 7.95 -4.14 1.05
C GLY A 486 7.89 -5.31 2.03
N PRO A 487 7.99 -6.55 1.53
CA PRO A 487 8.03 -7.76 2.34
C PRO A 487 9.45 -8.13 2.76
N ASP A 488 9.56 -8.99 3.76
CA ASP A 488 10.78 -9.73 4.03
C ASP A 488 10.98 -10.87 3.00
N VAL A 489 12.20 -11.01 2.52
CA VAL A 489 12.63 -12.18 1.79
C VAL A 489 13.20 -13.18 2.79
N VAL A 490 12.31 -13.95 3.37
CA VAL A 490 12.68 -15.02 4.30
C VAL A 490 12.92 -16.32 3.56
N GLY A 491 13.81 -17.16 4.08
CA GLY A 491 14.08 -18.48 3.55
C GLY A 491 12.81 -19.32 3.54
N GLY A 492 12.64 -20.10 2.50
CA GLY A 492 11.62 -21.16 2.49
C GLY A 492 11.97 -22.18 3.55
N GLY A 493 11.20 -22.27 4.64
CA GLY A 493 11.30 -23.35 5.60
C GLY A 493 11.21 -24.72 4.92
N ARG A 494 11.06 -25.82 5.67
CA ARG A 494 11.07 -27.20 5.13
C ARG A 494 10.16 -27.44 3.90
N ASP A 495 9.15 -26.59 3.66
CA ASP A 495 8.12 -26.80 2.63
C ASP A 495 8.29 -25.95 1.35
N GLY A 496 9.22 -24.97 1.29
CA GLY A 496 9.30 -24.02 0.17
C GLY A 496 10.52 -24.16 -0.74
N GLY A 497 11.57 -24.78 -0.27
CA GLY A 497 12.80 -25.00 -1.03
C GLY A 497 13.49 -23.71 -1.52
N PHE A 498 14.55 -23.88 -2.27
CA PHE A 498 15.34 -22.78 -2.85
C PHE A 498 14.57 -21.98 -3.93
N GLU A 499 13.61 -22.61 -4.64
CA GLU A 499 12.82 -21.97 -5.68
C GLU A 499 12.00 -20.80 -5.10
N LEU A 500 11.28 -21.04 -4.00
CA LEU A 500 10.47 -20.01 -3.36
C LEU A 500 11.32 -18.83 -2.90
N TYR A 501 12.52 -19.08 -2.33
CA TYR A 501 13.46 -18.03 -1.95
C TYR A 501 13.84 -17.16 -3.15
N VAL A 502 14.24 -17.79 -4.26
CA VAL A 502 14.61 -17.09 -5.50
C VAL A 502 13.43 -16.27 -6.04
N ARG A 503 12.21 -16.85 -6.08
CA ARG A 503 11.02 -16.14 -6.56
C ARG A 503 10.61 -14.97 -5.66
N ARG A 504 10.77 -15.10 -4.35
CA ARG A 504 10.59 -13.98 -3.39
C ARG A 504 11.58 -12.87 -3.65
N LEU A 505 12.86 -13.21 -3.82
CA LEU A 505 13.91 -12.23 -4.09
C LEU A 505 13.70 -11.53 -5.43
N GLN A 506 13.31 -12.28 -6.47
CA GLN A 506 12.97 -11.73 -7.79
C GLN A 506 11.80 -10.74 -7.71
N LEU A 507 10.73 -11.07 -6.98
CA LEU A 507 9.61 -10.15 -6.76
C LEU A 507 10.07 -8.91 -5.99
N ALA A 508 10.75 -9.10 -4.86
CA ALA A 508 11.19 -8.00 -3.99
C ALA A 508 12.15 -7.03 -4.68
N ALA A 509 12.93 -7.51 -5.67
CA ALA A 509 13.81 -6.65 -6.47
C ALA A 509 13.05 -5.55 -7.24
N TYR A 510 11.75 -5.70 -7.48
CA TYR A 510 10.90 -4.73 -8.15
C TYR A 510 9.88 -4.05 -7.21
N LEU A 511 9.94 -4.32 -5.91
CA LEU A 511 9.09 -3.65 -4.91
C LEU A 511 9.84 -2.48 -4.27
N PRO A 512 9.17 -1.47 -3.69
CA PRO A 512 9.82 -0.28 -3.15
C PRO A 512 10.88 -0.60 -2.10
N LEU A 513 10.59 -1.46 -1.13
CA LEU A 513 11.54 -1.87 -0.10
C LEU A 513 11.88 -3.35 -0.25
N LEU A 514 13.14 -3.70 -0.04
CA LEU A 514 13.66 -5.06 -0.10
C LEU A 514 14.55 -5.32 1.11
N ARG A 515 14.23 -6.36 1.89
CA ARG A 515 15.04 -6.79 3.00
C ARG A 515 15.18 -8.32 3.00
N THR A 516 16.41 -8.79 3.13
CA THR A 516 16.75 -10.19 3.40
C THR A 516 17.14 -10.35 4.86
N GLY A 517 17.17 -11.55 5.37
CA GLY A 517 17.67 -11.84 6.71
C GLY A 517 17.20 -13.19 7.18
N ALA A 518 17.86 -13.70 8.20
CA ALA A 518 17.51 -14.94 8.81
C ALA A 518 16.62 -14.69 10.03
N VAL A 519 15.58 -15.42 10.10
CA VAL A 519 14.98 -15.82 11.36
C VAL A 519 15.77 -17.05 11.78
N GLY A 520 16.71 -16.88 12.74
CA GLY A 520 17.49 -18.01 13.26
C GLY A 520 19.00 -17.75 13.40
N PRO A 521 19.77 -18.76 13.80
CA PRO A 521 21.20 -18.61 14.13
C PRO A 521 22.13 -18.48 12.92
N ALA A 522 21.67 -18.74 11.69
CA ALA A 522 22.47 -18.66 10.49
C ALA A 522 22.54 -17.23 9.95
N ASP A 523 23.53 -16.91 9.13
CA ASP A 523 23.73 -15.56 8.57
C ASP A 523 22.61 -15.11 7.61
N GLY A 524 21.71 -16.02 7.20
CA GLY A 524 20.53 -15.73 6.40
C GLY A 524 20.80 -15.24 4.99
N GLY A 525 22.04 -15.33 4.55
CA GLY A 525 22.43 -14.92 3.23
C GLY A 525 22.07 -15.92 2.14
N PRO A 526 21.94 -15.49 0.87
CA PRO A 526 21.59 -16.39 -0.24
C PRO A 526 22.62 -17.49 -0.49
N TRP A 527 23.85 -17.35 -0.02
CA TRP A 527 24.93 -18.35 -0.13
C TRP A 527 24.68 -19.63 0.68
N GLU A 528 23.84 -19.56 1.71
CA GLU A 528 23.46 -20.73 2.52
C GLU A 528 22.62 -21.74 1.74
N TYR A 529 21.96 -21.27 0.70
CA TYR A 529 21.18 -22.12 -0.22
C TYR A 529 22.04 -22.66 -1.39
N GLY A 530 23.34 -22.40 -1.37
CA GLY A 530 24.30 -22.91 -2.37
C GLY A 530 24.57 -21.95 -3.53
N ALA A 531 25.53 -22.34 -4.38
CA ALA A 531 26.08 -21.49 -5.45
C ALA A 531 25.03 -21.08 -6.52
N VAL A 532 24.06 -21.95 -6.79
CA VAL A 532 22.99 -21.68 -7.78
C VAL A 532 22.12 -20.53 -7.29
N VAL A 533 21.64 -20.60 -6.04
CA VAL A 533 20.82 -19.54 -5.44
C VAL A 533 21.61 -18.24 -5.32
N LEU A 534 22.87 -18.31 -4.94
CA LEU A 534 23.76 -17.14 -4.92
C LEU A 534 23.88 -16.49 -6.30
N GLY A 535 23.96 -17.31 -7.37
CA GLY A 535 23.97 -16.80 -8.75
C GLY A 535 22.68 -16.01 -9.08
N HIS A 536 21.53 -16.57 -8.76
CA HIS A 536 20.23 -15.90 -8.97
C HIS A 536 20.09 -14.64 -8.11
N ALA A 537 20.61 -14.67 -6.88
CA ALA A 537 20.60 -13.50 -6.00
C ALA A 537 21.42 -12.34 -6.56
N ARG A 538 22.61 -12.62 -7.13
CA ARG A 538 23.42 -11.60 -7.80
C ARG A 538 22.68 -10.93 -8.95
N VAL A 539 21.97 -11.72 -9.75
CA VAL A 539 21.18 -11.19 -10.88
C VAL A 539 20.03 -10.30 -10.36
N ALA A 540 19.24 -10.77 -9.38
CA ALA A 540 18.10 -10.03 -8.86
C ALA A 540 18.53 -8.73 -8.14
N LEU A 541 19.54 -8.80 -7.29
CA LEU A 541 20.05 -7.63 -6.57
C LEU A 541 20.84 -6.67 -7.48
N GLY A 542 21.53 -7.19 -8.49
CA GLY A 542 22.16 -6.39 -9.53
C GLY A 542 21.14 -5.57 -10.33
N GLU A 543 20.04 -6.19 -10.72
CA GLU A 543 18.93 -5.49 -11.39
C GLU A 543 18.29 -4.43 -10.46
N ARG A 544 18.10 -4.74 -9.18
CA ARG A 544 17.66 -3.78 -8.18
C ARG A 544 18.57 -2.54 -8.15
N ARG A 545 19.89 -2.76 -8.05
CA ARG A 545 20.88 -1.68 -8.03
C ARG A 545 20.86 -0.88 -9.35
N ARG A 546 20.68 -1.55 -10.49
CA ARG A 546 20.55 -0.90 -11.79
C ARG A 546 19.33 0.04 -11.83
N LEU A 547 18.20 -0.37 -11.26
CA LEU A 547 16.95 0.40 -11.24
C LEU A 547 16.87 1.45 -10.11
N LEU A 548 17.90 1.58 -9.27
CA LEU A 548 17.86 2.50 -8.12
C LEU A 548 17.49 3.95 -8.52
N PRO A 549 18.06 4.57 -9.59
CA PRO A 549 17.65 5.90 -10.03
C PRO A 549 16.17 5.99 -10.44
N TYR A 550 15.62 4.90 -10.98
CA TYR A 550 14.20 4.83 -11.30
C TYR A 550 13.33 4.77 -10.05
N PHE A 551 13.72 4.00 -9.02
CA PHE A 551 13.01 3.99 -7.72
C PHE A 551 13.01 5.37 -7.07
N VAL A 552 14.15 6.07 -7.07
CA VAL A 552 14.25 7.45 -6.55
C VAL A 552 13.30 8.38 -7.32
N THR A 553 13.30 8.30 -8.66
CA THR A 553 12.36 9.06 -9.49
C THR A 553 10.91 8.78 -9.13
N LEU A 554 10.54 7.50 -8.98
CA LEU A 554 9.17 7.11 -8.62
C LEU A 554 8.78 7.59 -7.21
N ALA A 555 9.71 7.61 -6.27
CA ALA A 555 9.48 8.12 -4.92
C ALA A 555 9.14 9.62 -4.92
N HIS A 556 9.90 10.41 -5.65
CA HIS A 556 9.63 11.84 -5.83
C HIS A 556 8.28 12.09 -6.53
N LEU A 557 7.95 11.27 -7.54
CA LEU A 557 6.64 11.36 -8.21
C LEU A 557 5.50 10.98 -7.25
N ALA A 558 5.68 9.94 -6.42
CA ALA A 558 4.71 9.56 -5.41
C ALA A 558 4.46 10.70 -4.40
N ARG A 559 5.52 11.37 -3.93
CA ARG A 559 5.40 12.54 -3.05
C ARG A 559 4.62 13.69 -3.70
N ARG A 560 4.89 13.98 -4.97
CA ARG A 560 4.29 15.13 -5.67
C ARG A 560 2.86 14.88 -6.15
N THR A 561 2.52 13.62 -6.47
CA THR A 561 1.26 13.29 -7.15
C THR A 561 0.35 12.34 -6.36
N GLY A 562 0.84 11.75 -5.27
CA GLY A 562 0.14 10.69 -4.55
C GLY A 562 0.07 9.35 -5.30
N ALA A 563 0.56 9.27 -6.55
CA ALA A 563 0.52 8.05 -7.33
C ALA A 563 1.48 6.99 -6.75
N PRO A 564 1.04 5.74 -6.55
CA PRO A 564 1.89 4.70 -5.98
C PRO A 564 3.03 4.33 -6.93
N MET A 565 4.16 3.85 -6.37
CA MET A 565 5.27 3.31 -7.15
C MET A 565 4.88 2.00 -7.82
N VAL A 566 4.24 1.12 -7.07
CA VAL A 566 3.69 -0.17 -7.53
C VAL A 566 2.20 0.01 -7.78
N ARG A 567 1.77 -0.22 -9.03
CA ARG A 567 0.40 0.07 -9.48
C ARG A 567 -0.28 -1.18 -10.01
N PRO A 568 -1.59 -1.34 -9.81
CA PRO A 568 -2.35 -2.38 -10.50
C PRO A 568 -2.22 -2.24 -12.03
N VAL A 569 -2.33 -3.35 -12.75
CA VAL A 569 -2.23 -3.35 -14.23
C VAL A 569 -3.31 -2.50 -14.89
N TRP A 570 -4.48 -2.35 -14.26
CA TRP A 570 -5.57 -1.51 -14.76
C TRP A 570 -5.32 0.02 -14.60
N TRP A 571 -4.29 0.43 -13.89
CA TRP A 571 -4.04 1.85 -13.57
C TRP A 571 -4.10 2.82 -14.77
N PRO A 572 -3.49 2.52 -15.95
CA PRO A 572 -3.56 3.39 -17.11
C PRO A 572 -4.87 3.30 -17.90
N ALA A 573 -5.67 2.27 -17.67
CA ALA A 573 -6.90 1.97 -18.41
C ALA A 573 -7.94 1.30 -17.49
N PRO A 574 -8.48 2.05 -16.49
CA PRO A 574 -9.42 1.52 -15.52
C PRO A 574 -10.76 1.08 -16.15
N GLU A 575 -11.04 1.51 -17.38
CA GLU A 575 -12.20 1.07 -18.18
C GLU A 575 -12.03 -0.34 -18.77
N GLU A 576 -10.79 -0.86 -18.88
CA GLU A 576 -10.54 -2.22 -19.35
C GLU A 576 -10.84 -3.23 -18.22
N ARG A 577 -12.08 -3.76 -18.18
CA ARG A 577 -12.60 -4.60 -17.10
C ARG A 577 -11.73 -5.83 -16.80
N GLU A 578 -11.17 -6.48 -17.84
CA GLU A 578 -10.30 -7.65 -17.65
C GLU A 578 -9.02 -7.32 -16.89
N LEU A 579 -8.53 -6.09 -16.96
CA LEU A 579 -7.35 -5.65 -16.23
C LEU A 579 -7.65 -5.44 -14.74
N ARG A 580 -8.89 -5.10 -14.38
CA ARG A 580 -9.30 -4.94 -12.96
C ARG A 580 -9.22 -6.27 -12.18
N ASP A 581 -9.29 -7.39 -12.89
CA ASP A 581 -9.19 -8.74 -12.33
C ASP A 581 -7.77 -9.33 -12.39
N CYS A 582 -6.76 -8.55 -12.86
CA CYS A 582 -5.36 -8.96 -12.90
C CYS A 582 -4.71 -8.76 -11.51
N GLU A 583 -4.46 -9.85 -10.80
CA GLU A 583 -3.91 -9.87 -9.43
C GLU A 583 -2.49 -10.46 -9.36
N ASP A 584 -1.93 -10.89 -10.48
CA ASP A 584 -0.69 -11.64 -10.57
C ASP A 584 0.43 -10.92 -11.32
N ALA A 585 0.21 -9.65 -11.65
CA ALA A 585 1.16 -8.73 -12.25
C ALA A 585 0.91 -7.30 -11.77
N PHE A 586 1.90 -6.42 -11.94
CA PHE A 586 1.80 -5.03 -11.55
C PHE A 586 2.64 -4.13 -12.46
N LEU A 587 2.36 -2.85 -12.42
CA LEU A 587 3.19 -1.82 -13.03
C LEU A 587 4.13 -1.22 -12.00
N LEU A 588 5.42 -1.13 -12.31
CA LEU A 588 6.37 -0.29 -11.58
C LEU A 588 6.48 1.05 -12.32
N GLY A 589 5.87 2.08 -11.75
CA GLY A 589 5.62 3.34 -12.42
C GLY A 589 4.77 3.15 -13.68
N ASP A 590 5.05 3.95 -14.71
CA ASP A 590 4.36 3.88 -16.02
C ASP A 590 5.16 3.09 -17.06
N ALA A 591 6.43 2.75 -16.76
CA ALA A 591 7.37 2.24 -17.72
C ALA A 591 7.47 0.70 -17.75
N LEU A 592 7.35 0.04 -16.61
CA LEU A 592 7.59 -1.40 -16.50
C LEU A 592 6.34 -2.15 -16.04
N LEU A 593 6.03 -3.27 -16.70
CA LEU A 593 5.09 -4.27 -16.23
C LEU A 593 5.87 -5.49 -15.73
N VAL A 594 5.69 -5.84 -14.47
CA VAL A 594 6.38 -6.94 -13.80
C VAL A 594 5.40 -8.08 -13.56
N ALA A 595 5.78 -9.27 -13.99
CA ALA A 595 4.94 -10.45 -13.96
C ALA A 595 5.62 -11.60 -13.16
N PRO A 596 5.55 -11.60 -11.80
CA PRO A 596 6.23 -12.58 -10.98
C PRO A 596 5.65 -13.99 -11.14
N VAL A 597 6.49 -15.00 -10.96
CA VAL A 597 6.05 -16.40 -10.86
C VAL A 597 5.55 -16.65 -9.45
N LEU A 598 4.28 -16.99 -9.33
CA LEU A 598 3.57 -17.12 -8.04
C LEU A 598 3.14 -18.58 -7.74
N GLU A 599 3.60 -19.55 -8.52
CA GLU A 599 3.29 -20.97 -8.38
C GLU A 599 4.55 -21.82 -8.48
N PRO A 600 4.64 -22.93 -7.73
CA PRO A 600 5.82 -23.78 -7.74
C PRO A 600 6.02 -24.47 -9.09
N GLY A 601 7.27 -24.60 -9.53
CA GLY A 601 7.66 -25.31 -10.72
C GLY A 601 7.20 -24.71 -12.05
N ALA A 602 6.61 -23.51 -12.04
CA ALA A 602 6.16 -22.85 -13.26
C ALA A 602 7.35 -22.28 -14.05
N VAL A 603 7.55 -22.78 -15.25
CA VAL A 603 8.58 -22.31 -16.20
C VAL A 603 8.02 -21.46 -17.32
N ARG A 604 6.72 -21.24 -17.34
CA ARG A 604 5.96 -20.36 -18.24
C ARG A 604 4.81 -19.73 -17.49
N ARG A 605 4.39 -18.55 -17.91
CA ARG A 605 3.19 -17.92 -17.39
C ARG A 605 2.47 -17.09 -18.44
N GLU A 606 1.14 -16.99 -18.27
CA GLU A 606 0.32 -16.05 -19.00
C GLU A 606 0.46 -14.66 -18.41
N VAL A 607 0.61 -13.65 -19.24
CA VAL A 607 0.68 -12.23 -18.86
C VAL A 607 -0.36 -11.46 -19.63
N ARG A 608 -1.15 -10.64 -18.92
CA ARG A 608 -2.11 -9.71 -19.53
C ARG A 608 -1.40 -8.38 -19.76
N LEU A 609 -1.24 -8.00 -21.03
CA LEU A 609 -0.64 -6.74 -21.43
C LEU A 609 -1.75 -5.69 -21.65
N PRO A 610 -1.67 -4.51 -21.04
CA PRO A 610 -2.54 -3.39 -21.35
C PRO A 610 -2.33 -2.90 -22.80
N ARG A 611 -3.24 -2.07 -23.28
CA ARG A 611 -3.14 -1.44 -24.61
C ARG A 611 -1.78 -0.77 -24.83
N GLY A 612 -1.20 -0.98 -26.00
CA GLY A 612 0.07 -0.45 -26.45
C GLY A 612 1.11 -1.52 -26.76
N ARG A 613 2.29 -1.09 -27.17
CA ARG A 613 3.42 -1.98 -27.45
C ARG A 613 4.26 -2.15 -26.19
N TRP A 614 4.66 -3.39 -25.93
CA TRP A 614 5.48 -3.80 -24.79
C TRP A 614 6.65 -4.64 -25.27
N TYR A 615 7.82 -4.45 -24.69
CA TYR A 615 9.02 -5.21 -24.98
C TYR A 615 9.40 -6.09 -23.79
N ASP A 616 9.55 -7.39 -24.00
CA ASP A 616 10.19 -8.26 -22.99
C ASP A 616 11.63 -7.78 -22.80
N THR A 617 11.97 -7.34 -21.62
CA THR A 617 13.28 -6.69 -21.33
C THR A 617 14.45 -7.63 -21.47
N ALA A 618 14.27 -8.95 -21.31
CA ALA A 618 15.32 -9.94 -21.41
C ALA A 618 15.58 -10.38 -22.87
N THR A 619 14.52 -10.43 -23.71
CA THR A 619 14.64 -10.92 -25.10
C THR A 619 14.57 -9.83 -26.15
N GLY A 620 14.12 -8.64 -25.81
CA GLY A 620 13.84 -7.54 -26.74
C GLY A 620 12.60 -7.78 -27.62
N ARG A 621 11.90 -8.92 -27.46
CA ARG A 621 10.71 -9.25 -28.26
C ARG A 621 9.58 -8.28 -27.96
N ALA A 622 8.97 -7.76 -29.02
CA ALA A 622 7.83 -6.86 -28.92
C ALA A 622 6.49 -7.64 -28.93
N TYR A 623 5.54 -7.12 -28.17
CA TYR A 623 4.16 -7.60 -28.09
C TYR A 623 3.20 -6.42 -28.20
N GLU A 624 2.07 -6.63 -28.86
CA GLU A 624 1.00 -5.63 -28.94
C GLU A 624 -0.12 -5.98 -27.96
N GLY A 625 -0.49 -5.03 -27.11
CA GLY A 625 -1.65 -5.11 -26.21
C GLY A 625 -2.84 -4.25 -26.72
N PRO A 626 -4.09 -4.56 -26.26
CA PRO A 626 -4.41 -5.51 -25.22
C PRO A 626 -4.27 -6.97 -25.68
N ALA A 627 -3.58 -7.78 -24.90
CA ALA A 627 -3.37 -9.19 -25.24
C ALA A 627 -3.06 -10.05 -23.99
N LYS A 628 -3.32 -11.34 -24.11
CA LYS A 628 -2.78 -12.36 -23.21
C LYS A 628 -1.65 -13.08 -23.93
N VAL A 629 -0.47 -13.05 -23.36
CA VAL A 629 0.72 -13.67 -23.93
C VAL A 629 1.30 -14.72 -22.99
N LEU A 630 1.66 -15.87 -23.54
CA LEU A 630 2.37 -16.90 -22.80
C LEU A 630 3.87 -16.70 -23.00
N VAL A 631 4.60 -16.51 -21.90
CA VAL A 631 6.04 -16.25 -21.90
C VAL A 631 6.81 -17.23 -21.04
N ASP A 632 8.05 -17.48 -21.42
CA ASP A 632 8.95 -18.32 -20.64
C ASP A 632 9.37 -17.57 -19.36
N ALA A 633 9.32 -18.29 -18.25
CA ALA A 633 9.63 -17.79 -16.90
C ALA A 633 10.53 -18.78 -16.14
N PRO A 634 11.69 -19.16 -16.70
CA PRO A 634 12.60 -20.06 -16.01
C PRO A 634 13.07 -19.48 -14.68
N LEU A 635 13.73 -20.26 -13.84
CA LEU A 635 14.14 -19.83 -12.50
C LEU A 635 15.11 -18.64 -12.52
N GLU A 636 15.87 -18.50 -13.60
CA GLU A 636 16.87 -17.45 -13.77
C GLU A 636 16.28 -16.05 -13.89
N ARG A 637 14.99 -15.92 -14.21
CA ARG A 637 14.39 -14.62 -14.46
C ARG A 637 12.93 -14.49 -14.01
N ILE A 638 12.56 -13.26 -13.72
CA ILE A 638 11.18 -12.80 -13.64
C ILE A 638 10.81 -12.11 -14.96
N PRO A 639 9.68 -12.42 -15.62
CA PRO A 639 9.24 -11.70 -16.80
C PRO A 639 8.93 -10.24 -16.51
N VAL A 640 9.58 -9.34 -17.25
CA VAL A 640 9.40 -7.90 -17.16
C VAL A 640 9.24 -7.32 -18.55
N PHE A 641 8.28 -6.42 -18.71
CA PHE A 641 8.00 -5.78 -20.00
C PHE A 641 8.16 -4.27 -19.85
N ALA A 642 8.92 -3.68 -20.76
CA ALA A 642 9.03 -2.23 -20.87
C ALA A 642 8.03 -1.70 -21.88
N ARG A 643 7.38 -0.59 -21.54
CA ARG A 643 6.45 0.10 -22.43
C ARG A 643 7.22 0.79 -23.56
N ALA A 644 6.73 0.68 -24.80
CA ALA A 644 7.30 1.38 -25.93
C ALA A 644 7.24 2.90 -25.70
N GLY A 645 8.35 3.57 -25.96
CA GLY A 645 8.53 4.99 -25.70
C GLY A 645 8.90 5.36 -24.27
N ALA A 646 9.05 4.41 -23.35
CA ALA A 646 9.46 4.70 -21.99
C ALA A 646 10.92 5.16 -21.90
N VAL A 647 11.17 6.09 -20.98
CA VAL A 647 12.50 6.57 -20.57
C VAL A 647 12.70 6.22 -19.12
N LEU A 648 13.72 5.41 -18.81
CA LEU A 648 14.06 4.98 -17.46
C LEU A 648 15.47 5.49 -17.12
N PRO A 649 15.64 6.22 -16.02
CA PRO A 649 16.98 6.45 -15.48
C PRO A 649 17.46 5.16 -14.82
N VAL A 650 18.64 4.69 -15.21
CA VAL A 650 19.26 3.49 -14.68
C VAL A 650 20.71 3.75 -14.30
N ARG A 651 21.25 2.96 -13.38
CA ARG A 651 22.66 3.03 -13.00
C ARG A 651 23.51 2.46 -14.13
N ALA A 652 24.44 3.26 -14.62
CA ALA A 652 25.43 2.85 -15.60
C ALA A 652 26.58 2.03 -14.95
N GLU A 653 27.38 1.36 -15.77
CA GLU A 653 28.50 0.54 -15.30
C GLU A 653 29.59 1.37 -14.59
N ASP A 654 29.77 2.62 -14.98
CA ASP A 654 30.69 3.59 -14.35
C ASP A 654 30.16 4.17 -13.03
N GLY A 655 28.95 3.78 -12.61
CA GLY A 655 28.29 4.28 -11.41
C GLY A 655 27.45 5.55 -11.64
N GLY A 656 27.49 6.15 -12.82
CA GLY A 656 26.63 7.27 -13.20
C GLY A 656 25.20 6.85 -13.49
N THR A 657 24.40 7.81 -13.97
CA THR A 657 23.01 7.57 -14.41
C THR A 657 22.93 7.71 -15.93
N GLU A 658 22.44 6.68 -16.61
CA GLU A 658 22.11 6.68 -18.04
C GLU A 658 20.57 6.64 -18.25
N LEU A 659 20.12 7.03 -19.43
CA LEU A 659 18.72 6.91 -19.84
C LEU A 659 18.54 5.67 -20.70
N GLU A 660 17.88 4.65 -20.18
CA GLU A 660 17.42 3.52 -20.98
C GLU A 660 16.10 3.88 -21.64
N VAL A 661 16.08 3.87 -22.98
CA VAL A 661 14.94 4.28 -23.78
C VAL A 661 14.44 3.11 -24.60
N TRP A 662 13.19 2.73 -24.42
CA TRP A 662 12.54 1.70 -25.21
C TRP A 662 11.85 2.32 -26.42
N ALA A 663 12.30 1.93 -27.62
CA ALA A 663 11.88 2.57 -28.86
C ALA A 663 10.35 2.65 -28.99
N PRO A 664 9.78 3.82 -29.28
CA PRO A 664 8.35 3.92 -29.60
C PRO A 664 7.99 3.04 -30.81
N ALA A 665 6.71 2.68 -30.95
CA ALA A 665 6.24 2.10 -32.19
C ALA A 665 6.50 3.05 -33.36
N PRO A 666 6.70 2.56 -34.59
CA PRO A 666 6.94 3.42 -35.77
C PRO A 666 5.88 4.52 -35.91
N GLY A 667 6.31 5.77 -36.07
CA GLY A 667 5.41 6.94 -36.18
C GLY A 667 4.72 7.34 -34.85
N ARG A 668 5.12 6.78 -33.72
CA ARG A 668 4.62 7.13 -32.39
C ARG A 668 5.69 7.86 -31.58
N SER A 669 5.23 8.54 -30.55
CA SER A 669 6.06 9.19 -29.56
C SER A 669 5.89 8.55 -28.18
N GLY A 670 6.81 8.83 -27.27
CA GLY A 670 6.77 8.46 -25.88
C GLY A 670 7.49 9.49 -25.03
N GLY A 671 7.83 9.14 -23.82
CA GLY A 671 8.57 10.01 -22.90
C GLY A 671 8.61 9.45 -21.50
N GLY A 672 9.19 10.23 -20.60
CA GLY A 672 9.29 9.91 -19.18
C GLY A 672 9.70 11.11 -18.35
N LEU A 673 9.58 10.94 -17.05
CA LEU A 673 10.07 11.88 -16.05
C LEU A 673 11.28 11.27 -15.36
N VAL A 674 12.29 12.08 -15.11
CA VAL A 674 13.52 11.69 -14.42
C VAL A 674 13.80 12.72 -13.35
N VAL A 675 13.93 12.29 -12.11
CA VAL A 675 14.40 13.14 -11.02
C VAL A 675 15.90 12.91 -10.89
N PRO A 676 16.74 13.94 -11.05
CA PRO A 676 18.19 13.81 -10.85
C PRO A 676 18.49 13.34 -9.44
N GLU A 677 19.51 12.50 -9.32
CA GLU A 677 20.09 12.21 -8.01
C GLU A 677 20.75 13.48 -7.46
N SER A 678 20.22 14.01 -6.39
CA SER A 678 20.82 15.10 -5.60
C SER A 678 20.84 14.64 -4.15
N GLY A 679 21.58 15.36 -3.31
CA GLY A 679 21.51 15.16 -1.87
C GLY A 679 20.07 15.18 -1.36
N ASP A 680 19.85 14.73 -0.14
CA ASP A 680 18.53 14.59 0.47
C ASP A 680 17.91 15.94 0.91
N ASP A 681 18.32 17.05 0.30
CA ASP A 681 17.84 18.40 0.64
C ASP A 681 16.39 18.64 0.20
N GLY A 682 15.56 19.03 1.14
CA GLY A 682 14.20 19.56 0.92
C GLY A 682 13.29 18.68 0.07
N ASP A 683 12.54 19.30 -0.84
CA ASP A 683 11.60 18.61 -1.75
C ASP A 683 12.29 17.92 -2.95
N GLY A 684 13.62 18.00 -3.00
CA GLY A 684 14.46 17.45 -4.06
C GLY A 684 14.39 18.26 -5.36
N PRO A 685 15.24 17.90 -6.36
CA PRO A 685 15.33 18.61 -7.60
C PRO A 685 14.06 18.48 -8.43
N GLU A 686 13.87 19.43 -9.32
CA GLU A 686 12.76 19.39 -10.27
C GLU A 686 12.88 18.19 -11.22
N ALA A 687 11.73 17.59 -11.55
CA ALA A 687 11.68 16.48 -12.49
C ALA A 687 11.97 16.94 -13.91
N GLU A 688 12.97 16.37 -14.52
CA GLU A 688 13.27 16.56 -15.94
C GLU A 688 12.27 15.76 -16.78
N ARG A 689 11.69 16.42 -17.78
CA ARG A 689 10.80 15.78 -18.74
C ARG A 689 11.57 15.43 -20.02
N TYR A 690 11.39 14.21 -20.46
CA TYR A 690 11.97 13.72 -21.71
C TYR A 690 10.87 13.32 -22.69
N SER A 691 11.03 13.69 -23.96
CA SER A 691 10.23 13.21 -25.07
C SER A 691 11.06 12.32 -25.98
N VAL A 692 10.40 11.31 -26.56
CA VAL A 692 11.00 10.33 -27.44
C VAL A 692 10.16 10.22 -28.71
N THR A 693 10.80 10.36 -29.86
CA THR A 693 10.15 10.19 -31.15
C THR A 693 10.90 9.16 -32.00
N ARG A 694 10.16 8.41 -32.83
CA ARG A 694 10.74 7.44 -33.75
C ARG A 694 10.37 7.75 -35.21
N SER A 695 11.38 7.91 -36.06
CA SER A 695 11.22 8.06 -37.51
C SER A 695 12.06 6.98 -38.20
N GLY A 696 11.39 5.93 -38.71
CA GLY A 696 12.07 4.75 -39.23
C GLY A 696 12.96 4.07 -38.20
N PRO A 697 14.25 3.85 -38.49
CA PRO A 697 15.21 3.27 -37.55
C PRO A 697 15.74 4.28 -36.53
N ARG A 698 15.54 5.58 -36.75
CA ARG A 698 16.08 6.63 -35.87
C ARG A 698 15.14 6.92 -34.72
N VAL A 699 15.68 6.85 -33.50
CA VAL A 699 15.03 7.31 -32.28
C VAL A 699 15.71 8.59 -31.83
N VAL A 700 14.93 9.62 -31.55
CA VAL A 700 15.39 10.92 -31.08
C VAL A 700 14.83 11.14 -29.68
N VAL A 701 15.71 11.42 -28.74
CA VAL A 701 15.38 11.74 -27.35
C VAL A 701 15.68 13.21 -27.12
N ARG A 702 14.76 13.93 -26.49
CA ARG A 702 14.90 15.35 -26.17
C ARG A 702 14.53 15.57 -24.71
N ARG A 703 15.27 16.45 -24.05
CA ARG A 703 14.88 17.01 -22.75
C ARG A 703 14.02 18.24 -23.00
N GLU A 704 12.83 18.28 -22.45
CA GLU A 704 11.93 19.43 -22.54
C GLU A 704 12.31 20.45 -21.47
N THR A 705 12.55 21.69 -21.86
CA THR A 705 12.85 22.82 -20.99
C THR A 705 11.96 24.00 -21.34
N GLU A 706 11.89 25.03 -20.50
CA GLU A 706 11.15 26.25 -20.79
C GLU A 706 11.63 26.93 -22.06
N ASP A 707 12.93 26.86 -22.36
CA ASP A 707 13.56 27.44 -23.57
C ASP A 707 13.41 26.55 -24.82
N GLY A 708 12.70 25.42 -24.71
CA GLY A 708 12.50 24.46 -25.81
C GLY A 708 13.18 23.11 -25.58
N ALA A 709 13.15 22.25 -26.60
CA ALA A 709 13.66 20.90 -26.51
C ALA A 709 15.19 20.85 -26.73
N GLN A 710 15.94 20.34 -25.77
CA GLN A 710 17.39 20.21 -25.75
C GLN A 710 17.85 18.76 -25.90
N GLU A 711 19.13 18.55 -26.17
CA GLU A 711 19.73 17.22 -26.11
C GLU A 711 19.82 16.74 -24.65
N PRO A 712 19.71 15.42 -24.43
CA PRO A 712 19.87 14.85 -23.08
C PRO A 712 21.28 15.15 -22.53
N SER A 713 21.35 15.54 -21.26
CA SER A 713 22.61 15.74 -20.56
C SER A 713 23.26 14.43 -20.08
N ARG A 714 22.53 13.31 -20.16
CA ARG A 714 22.97 11.98 -19.76
C ARG A 714 23.16 11.06 -20.96
N PRO A 715 24.01 10.04 -20.88
CA PRO A 715 24.10 9.01 -21.91
C PRO A 715 22.73 8.36 -22.16
N VAL A 716 22.44 8.05 -23.40
CA VAL A 716 21.18 7.44 -23.84
C VAL A 716 21.44 6.08 -24.46
N ARG A 717 20.80 5.05 -23.93
CA ARG A 717 20.83 3.69 -24.48
C ARG A 717 19.46 3.31 -25.02
N VAL A 718 19.36 3.16 -26.35
CA VAL A 718 18.10 2.79 -27.00
C VAL A 718 17.96 1.27 -27.09
N ARG A 719 16.78 0.74 -26.69
CA ARG A 719 16.40 -0.67 -26.73
C ARG A 719 15.19 -0.86 -27.67
N GLY A 720 14.93 -2.10 -28.09
CA GLY A 720 13.73 -2.46 -28.87
C GLY A 720 13.76 -1.97 -30.33
N LEU A 721 14.93 -1.70 -30.88
CA LEU A 721 15.12 -1.55 -32.32
C LEU A 721 15.27 -2.95 -32.93
N ASP A 722 14.44 -3.28 -33.93
CA ASP A 722 14.39 -4.59 -34.54
C ASP A 722 15.78 -5.07 -34.97
N GLY A 723 16.26 -6.15 -34.36
CA GLY A 723 17.22 -7.10 -34.91
C GLY A 723 18.71 -6.77 -34.89
N THR A 724 19.16 -5.66 -34.26
CA THR A 724 20.60 -5.42 -34.11
C THR A 724 20.92 -4.84 -32.73
N GLY A 725 21.66 -5.60 -31.93
CA GLY A 725 22.39 -5.04 -30.81
C GLY A 725 23.46 -4.08 -31.35
N GLY A 726 23.07 -2.83 -31.60
CA GLY A 726 23.94 -1.76 -32.04
C GLY A 726 24.44 -0.98 -30.85
N GLN A 727 25.66 -1.25 -30.43
CA GLN A 727 26.50 -0.25 -29.79
C GLN A 727 26.67 0.92 -30.78
N MET A 728 26.31 2.12 -30.37
CA MET A 728 26.95 3.36 -30.81
C MET A 728 27.46 4.09 -29.60
#